data_7951e7c7ce50d316bdd30c3f17301ee6
#
_entry.id   7951e7c7ce50d316bdd30c3f17301ee6
#
_cell.length_a   1.000
_cell.length_b   1.000
_cell.length_c   1.000
_cell.angle_alpha   90.00
_cell.angle_beta   90.00
_cell.angle_gamma   90.00
#
_symmetry.space_group_name_H-M   'P 1'
#
loop_
_entity.id
_entity.type
_entity.pdbx_description
1 polymer ?
#
loop_
_entity_poly.entity_id
_entity_poly.type
_entity_poly.pdbx_seq_one_letter_code
_entity_poly.pdbx_strand_id
1 'polypeptide(L)'
;MCGYLSLSVSKHLTPDADPPARNRSPRVFPVLCCFPAMILGLAMAQTPANTDPGWPQEVDARGFHLMIYQPQVDQWKKDHLQGRAAVTVTREGSSAPQYGIVSLTARSDVDKESRMVRLEDLKVTSVTFPAAKSEESELERAIRDTLPQWPRTVALDRLLADLAMTQAEGETESVTVKNDPPKIFYSTTPAVLIVVDGQPVLRSVQGTPFQHVINTPAALFYDTSASRYYLDGGGVWMTASTLDGPWTAATNPPPGLDQAKAEVEQTEKKDPHDHSKDPGPPPVSGSLPAIFVSTAPAELLVTRGAPQLSPISKTKLLYVTNTENNIFLDVRTQNYYVLLSGRWYQSKSLSGPWTWVSGSQIPRDFAKIPPDSPKANVLASVPGTEQAREAVVANQIPQTAAVRRAEVTLDVRYDGAPQFRPIEGTSLEYAVNTASDVIHAGGRYYACHNGVWFVSEKPAGPWVVADTIPAEIYQIPPSCPLFHDRYVYVYGATPDVVYFGYTPGYLGAYVYDGVVVFGTGWFYPPWVGVYWFGWPWTWGFGFDFGYWGGGWFWRPVGNYWWYHDPWYMHRVYSEHWNPQWHPGDAERFHYNANIYNRWQGNAVVAREVRPTGAASLARQGQPRDFYAGRNGQIWEHRQDGWYKQNSNGNWTQSKPEPGLESQRQSRSLGQSRSNEFRNLGSRIGGGMPRTASPGFGASRGGRRR
;
A
#
# COMPACT_ATOMS: atom_id res chain seq x y z
N MET A 1 13.80 -42.75 -49.93
CA MET A 1 14.59 -43.89 -49.45
C MET A 1 14.32 -44.01 -47.97
N CYS A 2 13.48 -44.90 -47.65
CA CYS A 2 13.65 -46.15 -46.93
C CYS A 2 14.02 -45.90 -45.46
N GLY A 3 13.33 -46.35 -44.48
CA GLY A 3 12.24 -47.34 -44.31
C GLY A 3 12.25 -47.73 -42.86
N TYR A 4 11.08 -47.76 -42.22
CA TYR A 4 10.40 -48.95 -41.64
C TYR A 4 11.19 -49.72 -40.55
N LEU A 5 10.70 -50.19 -39.44
CA LEU A 5 9.44 -50.85 -38.97
C LEU A 5 9.60 -51.01 -37.44
N SER A 6 8.65 -50.74 -36.58
CA SER A 6 7.42 -51.40 -36.12
C SER A 6 7.56 -52.77 -35.42
N LEU A 7 6.69 -52.90 -34.40
CA LEU A 7 6.02 -54.07 -33.80
C LEU A 7 6.42 -54.31 -32.34
N SER A 8 5.57 -54.06 -31.34
CA SER A 8 4.24 -54.55 -30.89
C SER A 8 4.24 -55.93 -30.21
N VAL A 9 3.30 -56.01 -29.25
CA VAL A 9 2.61 -57.20 -28.69
C VAL A 9 3.06 -57.59 -27.28
N SER A 10 2.33 -57.27 -26.24
CA SER A 10 1.03 -57.73 -25.72
C SER A 10 1.04 -59.00 -24.90
N LYS A 11 0.45 -58.96 -23.75
CA LYS A 11 -0.51 -59.85 -23.08
C LYS A 11 -0.18 -60.42 -21.70
N HIS A 12 -1.05 -60.06 -20.77
CA HIS A 12 -1.93 -60.84 -19.86
C HIS A 12 -1.29 -61.80 -18.82
N LEU A 13 -1.59 -61.79 -17.55
CA LEU A 13 -2.78 -62.21 -16.82
C LEU A 13 -2.46 -62.21 -15.30
N THR A 14 -3.40 -61.83 -14.51
CA THR A 14 -3.61 -62.13 -13.08
C THR A 14 -4.13 -63.58 -12.92
N PRO A 15 -4.47 -64.17 -11.75
CA PRO A 15 -4.58 -63.64 -10.38
C PRO A 15 -4.25 -64.67 -9.24
N ASP A 16 -4.48 -64.23 -8.01
CA ASP A 16 -5.03 -64.95 -6.83
C ASP A 16 -4.14 -65.58 -5.76
N ALA A 17 -4.58 -65.30 -4.54
CA ALA A 17 -4.79 -66.10 -3.33
C ALA A 17 -3.83 -65.99 -2.14
N ASP A 18 -4.35 -65.34 -1.06
CA ASP A 18 -4.10 -65.60 0.39
C ASP A 18 -4.54 -67.01 0.84
N PRO A 19 -4.40 -67.44 2.10
CA PRO A 19 -3.52 -67.24 3.26
C PRO A 19 -3.00 -68.61 3.85
N PRO A 20 -2.71 -68.95 5.11
CA PRO A 20 -2.92 -68.37 6.40
C PRO A 20 -1.81 -68.50 7.47
N ALA A 21 -2.13 -67.96 8.65
CA ALA A 21 -1.40 -67.91 9.92
C ALA A 21 -0.92 -69.21 10.57
N ARG A 22 0.11 -69.13 11.45
CA ARG A 22 0.15 -69.73 12.83
C ARG A 22 1.47 -69.48 13.59
N ASN A 23 1.31 -68.82 14.72
CA ASN A 23 1.88 -69.04 16.05
C ASN A 23 3.22 -69.79 16.24
N ARG A 24 4.15 -69.14 17.00
CA ARG A 24 4.64 -69.55 18.35
C ARG A 24 5.83 -68.72 18.81
N SER A 25 5.71 -68.09 19.97
CA SER A 25 6.75 -67.54 20.86
C SER A 25 7.48 -68.70 21.62
N PRO A 26 8.40 -68.41 22.58
CA PRO A 26 9.38 -67.34 22.77
C PRO A 26 10.82 -67.87 23.05
N ARG A 27 11.84 -67.02 23.00
CA ARG A 27 13.08 -67.26 23.78
C ARG A 27 13.70 -65.94 24.25
N VAL A 28 14.18 -65.97 25.44
CA VAL A 28 14.58 -64.91 26.37
C VAL A 28 16.08 -64.72 26.39
N PHE A 29 16.55 -63.46 26.61
CA PHE A 29 17.82 -62.92 27.15
C PHE A 29 19.00 -62.68 26.18
N PRO A 30 19.90 -61.69 26.48
CA PRO A 30 19.92 -60.72 27.60
C PRO A 30 20.01 -59.21 27.22
N VAL A 31 19.71 -58.40 28.22
CA VAL A 31 19.81 -56.99 28.37
C VAL A 31 21.24 -56.46 28.12
N LEU A 32 21.37 -55.41 27.26
CA LEU A 32 22.49 -54.51 27.27
C LEU A 32 21.91 -53.07 27.34
N CYS A 33 22.06 -52.45 28.49
CA CYS A 33 21.68 -51.05 28.72
C CYS A 33 22.56 -50.14 27.91
N CYS A 34 22.00 -49.48 26.90
CA CYS A 34 22.55 -48.26 26.36
C CYS A 34 21.54 -47.13 26.65
N PHE A 35 21.88 -46.23 27.57
CA PHE A 35 21.20 -44.97 27.81
C PHE A 35 21.34 -44.12 26.55
N PRO A 36 20.25 -43.67 25.89
CA PRO A 36 20.35 -42.54 25.01
C PRO A 36 20.35 -41.28 25.87
N ALA A 37 21.44 -40.52 25.84
CA ALA A 37 21.48 -39.15 26.33
C ALA A 37 20.38 -38.37 25.60
N MET A 38 19.34 -38.03 26.36
CA MET A 38 18.30 -37.09 25.94
C MET A 38 18.95 -35.69 25.90
N ILE A 39 19.45 -35.32 24.71
CA ILE A 39 19.77 -33.92 24.41
C ILE A 39 18.42 -33.21 24.36
N LEU A 40 18.02 -32.57 25.48
CA LEU A 40 17.02 -31.52 25.48
C LEU A 40 17.55 -30.41 24.58
N GLY A 41 17.26 -30.46 23.30
CA GLY A 41 17.34 -29.32 22.41
C GLY A 41 16.33 -28.29 22.93
N LEU A 42 16.82 -27.28 23.65
CA LEU A 42 16.08 -26.02 23.77
C LEU A 42 15.81 -25.55 22.34
N ALA A 43 14.57 -25.78 21.89
CA ALA A 43 14.05 -25.05 20.75
C ALA A 43 14.02 -23.58 21.16
N MET A 44 15.09 -22.87 20.85
CA MET A 44 15.05 -21.41 20.81
C MET A 44 13.90 -21.07 19.87
N ALA A 45 12.83 -20.57 20.42
CA ALA A 45 11.76 -19.99 19.62
C ALA A 45 12.42 -18.91 18.76
N GLN A 46 12.55 -19.18 17.46
CA GLN A 46 13.02 -18.18 16.50
C GLN A 46 11.97 -17.06 16.55
N THR A 47 12.33 -15.95 17.16
CA THR A 47 11.56 -14.71 17.07
C THR A 47 11.40 -14.39 15.58
N PRO A 48 10.20 -14.17 15.08
CA PRO A 48 10.02 -13.85 13.66
C PRO A 48 10.90 -12.66 13.29
N ALA A 49 11.61 -12.79 12.20
CA ALA A 49 12.74 -11.96 11.78
C ALA A 49 12.41 -10.45 11.53
N ASN A 50 11.17 -10.03 11.74
CA ASN A 50 10.67 -8.69 11.39
C ASN A 50 9.88 -8.04 12.54
N THR A 51 10.40 -8.07 13.77
CA THR A 51 9.71 -7.45 14.90
C THR A 51 10.51 -6.25 15.41
N ASP A 52 9.81 -5.15 15.67
CA ASP A 52 10.33 -4.05 16.48
C ASP A 52 10.79 -4.60 17.84
N PRO A 53 12.07 -4.40 18.24
CA PRO A 53 12.59 -4.95 19.48
C PRO A 53 11.91 -4.35 20.73
N GLY A 54 11.14 -3.26 20.57
CA GLY A 54 10.55 -2.50 21.67
C GLY A 54 11.56 -1.57 22.36
N TRP A 55 11.11 -0.81 23.34
CA TRP A 55 11.91 0.19 24.06
C TRP A 55 11.54 0.18 25.55
N PRO A 56 12.49 0.52 26.47
CA PRO A 56 13.90 0.85 26.21
C PRO A 56 14.75 -0.36 25.85
N GLN A 57 15.96 -0.12 25.33
CA GLN A 57 16.97 -1.12 24.99
C GLN A 57 18.17 -1.05 25.91
N GLU A 58 18.75 -2.21 26.26
CA GLU A 58 19.94 -2.34 27.09
C GLU A 58 21.17 -2.68 26.24
N VAL A 59 22.28 -2.01 26.53
CA VAL A 59 23.58 -2.27 25.88
C VAL A 59 24.67 -2.23 26.93
N ASP A 60 25.50 -3.27 27.00
CA ASP A 60 26.64 -3.35 27.91
C ASP A 60 27.95 -3.11 27.18
N ALA A 61 28.82 -2.28 27.69
CA ALA A 61 30.18 -2.07 27.17
C ALA A 61 31.17 -1.57 28.23
N ARG A 62 32.29 -2.23 28.31
CA ARG A 62 33.51 -1.76 29.01
C ARG A 62 33.27 -1.18 30.40
N GLY A 63 32.54 -1.88 31.26
CA GLY A 63 32.26 -1.44 32.63
C GLY A 63 31.14 -0.44 32.78
N PHE A 64 30.31 -0.28 31.71
CA PHE A 64 29.11 0.53 31.74
C PHE A 64 27.90 -0.28 31.24
N HIS A 65 26.77 -0.07 31.90
CA HIS A 65 25.46 -0.53 31.51
C HIS A 65 24.65 0.66 30.99
N LEU A 66 24.28 0.64 29.73
CA LEU A 66 23.49 1.69 29.06
C LEU A 66 22.06 1.25 28.85
N MET A 67 21.14 2.16 29.11
CA MET A 67 19.74 2.01 28.69
C MET A 67 19.40 3.15 27.74
N ILE A 68 18.89 2.78 26.55
CA ILE A 68 18.53 3.72 25.49
C ILE A 68 17.00 3.73 25.41
N TYR A 69 16.41 4.91 25.58
CA TYR A 69 14.97 5.09 25.49
C TYR A 69 14.54 5.35 24.03
N GLN A 70 13.24 5.16 23.74
CA GLN A 70 12.72 5.35 22.40
C GLN A 70 13.16 6.71 21.84
N PRO A 71 13.81 6.73 20.66
CA PRO A 71 14.19 7.98 20.01
C PRO A 71 12.99 8.87 19.71
N GLN A 72 13.18 10.16 19.84
CA GLN A 72 12.26 11.23 19.51
C GLN A 72 12.72 11.85 18.19
N VAL A 73 11.84 11.89 17.17
CA VAL A 73 12.19 12.43 15.86
C VAL A 73 12.06 13.94 15.87
N ASP A 74 13.14 14.64 15.53
CA ASP A 74 13.15 16.09 15.39
C ASP A 74 12.87 16.51 13.94
N GLN A 75 13.43 15.76 12.98
CA GLN A 75 13.23 16.01 11.56
C GLN A 75 13.44 14.73 10.75
N TRP A 76 12.64 14.58 9.70
CA TRP A 76 12.83 13.55 8.69
C TRP A 76 12.65 14.17 7.30
N LYS A 77 13.73 14.26 6.56
CA LYS A 77 13.73 14.80 5.18
C LYS A 77 14.32 13.77 4.23
N LYS A 78 13.53 13.36 3.24
CA LYS A 78 13.91 12.30 2.28
C LYS A 78 14.31 11.04 3.05
N ASP A 79 15.55 10.57 2.88
CA ASP A 79 16.11 9.42 3.59
C ASP A 79 16.91 9.80 4.85
N HIS A 80 16.98 11.07 5.24
CA HIS A 80 17.75 11.55 6.39
C HIS A 80 16.84 11.83 7.59
N LEU A 81 17.11 11.14 8.69
CA LEU A 81 16.44 11.28 9.97
C LEU A 81 17.38 11.97 10.97
N GLN A 82 16.85 12.94 11.71
CA GLN A 82 17.49 13.55 12.86
C GLN A 82 16.59 13.34 14.07
N GLY A 83 17.20 13.05 15.21
CA GLY A 83 16.45 12.82 16.43
C GLY A 83 17.35 12.84 17.65
N ARG A 84 16.72 12.66 18.79
CA ARG A 84 17.37 12.56 20.09
C ARG A 84 16.77 11.43 20.90
N ALA A 85 17.54 10.91 21.84
CA ALA A 85 17.10 9.90 22.79
C ALA A 85 17.56 10.25 24.19
N ALA A 86 16.72 10.02 25.19
CA ALA A 86 17.18 9.94 26.56
C ALA A 86 17.97 8.65 26.74
N VAL A 87 19.04 8.70 27.51
CA VAL A 87 19.87 7.55 27.86
C VAL A 87 20.18 7.55 29.35
N THR A 88 20.36 6.36 29.92
CA THR A 88 21.02 6.23 31.24
C THR A 88 22.31 5.43 31.10
N VAL A 89 23.32 5.85 31.81
CA VAL A 89 24.61 5.17 31.89
C VAL A 89 24.88 4.85 33.35
N THR A 90 25.03 3.57 33.65
CA THR A 90 25.35 3.09 34.99
C THR A 90 26.73 2.43 34.95
N ARG A 91 27.64 2.87 35.78
CA ARG A 91 28.97 2.25 35.90
C ARG A 91 28.84 0.88 36.59
N GLU A 92 29.55 -0.11 36.12
CA GLU A 92 29.62 -1.42 36.75
C GLU A 92 30.03 -1.29 38.24
N GLY A 93 29.24 -1.94 39.11
CA GLY A 93 29.44 -1.80 40.57
C GLY A 93 28.76 -0.58 41.21
N SER A 94 28.16 0.34 40.40
CA SER A 94 27.34 1.45 40.90
C SER A 94 25.86 1.13 40.76
N SER A 95 25.05 1.63 41.71
CA SER A 95 23.56 1.56 41.59
C SER A 95 22.93 2.87 41.13
N ALA A 96 23.72 3.93 40.94
CA ALA A 96 23.22 5.25 40.58
C ALA A 96 23.41 5.53 39.07
N PRO A 97 22.32 5.54 38.25
CA PRO A 97 22.41 5.88 36.85
C PRO A 97 22.65 7.37 36.63
N GLN A 98 23.50 7.70 35.65
CA GLN A 98 23.63 9.04 35.12
C GLN A 98 22.68 9.20 33.91
N TYR A 99 21.92 10.29 33.89
CA TYR A 99 20.94 10.56 32.85
C TYR A 99 21.49 11.55 31.83
N GLY A 100 21.39 11.18 30.57
CA GLY A 100 21.91 11.97 29.45
C GLY A 100 20.95 12.08 28.26
N ILE A 101 21.28 12.97 27.33
CA ILE A 101 20.64 13.14 26.05
C ILE A 101 21.67 12.86 24.97
N VAL A 102 21.28 12.08 23.99
CA VAL A 102 22.06 11.81 22.78
C VAL A 102 21.28 12.36 21.58
N SER A 103 21.90 13.29 20.86
CA SER A 103 21.39 13.69 19.52
C SER A 103 22.06 12.83 18.46
N LEU A 104 21.28 12.44 17.46
CA LEU A 104 21.73 11.51 16.44
C LEU A 104 21.18 11.86 15.06
N THR A 105 21.92 11.43 14.05
CA THR A 105 21.49 11.44 12.64
C THR A 105 21.66 10.07 12.04
N ALA A 106 20.78 9.71 11.13
CA ALA A 106 20.87 8.45 10.40
C ALA A 106 20.29 8.61 8.98
N ARG A 107 20.74 7.76 8.08
CA ARG A 107 20.01 7.48 6.84
C ARG A 107 18.95 6.41 7.15
N SER A 108 17.74 6.61 6.67
CA SER A 108 16.62 5.69 6.90
C SER A 108 16.36 4.81 5.67
N ASP A 109 16.40 3.52 5.88
CA ASP A 109 15.92 2.52 4.92
C ASP A 109 14.52 2.11 5.35
N VAL A 110 13.51 2.45 4.55
CA VAL A 110 12.09 2.29 4.91
C VAL A 110 11.47 1.17 4.10
N ASP A 111 10.86 0.22 4.79
CA ASP A 111 9.98 -0.76 4.20
C ASP A 111 8.55 -0.57 4.74
N LYS A 112 7.69 -0.03 3.88
CA LYS A 112 6.29 0.24 4.21
C LYS A 112 5.43 -1.02 4.29
N GLU A 113 5.84 -2.11 3.66
CA GLU A 113 5.15 -3.39 3.71
C GLU A 113 5.32 -4.07 5.07
N SER A 114 6.57 -4.20 5.53
CA SER A 114 6.86 -4.72 6.87
C SER A 114 6.63 -3.70 7.98
N ARG A 115 6.40 -2.43 7.63
CA ARG A 115 6.28 -1.26 8.52
C ARG A 115 7.49 -1.09 9.44
N MET A 116 8.68 -1.29 8.87
CA MET A 116 9.95 -1.18 9.57
C MET A 116 10.84 -0.14 8.93
N VAL A 117 11.67 0.50 9.76
CA VAL A 117 12.70 1.43 9.34
C VAL A 117 14.03 0.94 9.88
N ARG A 118 15.01 0.82 9.00
CA ARG A 118 16.40 0.55 9.38
C ARG A 118 17.20 1.85 9.34
N LEU A 119 17.92 2.11 10.42
CA LEU A 119 18.79 3.26 10.59
C LEU A 119 20.22 2.89 10.14
N GLU A 120 20.61 3.41 9.00
CA GLU A 120 21.95 3.26 8.44
C GLU A 120 22.80 4.50 8.74
N ASP A 121 24.13 4.37 8.74
CA ASP A 121 25.06 5.47 8.94
C ASP A 121 24.75 6.28 10.22
N LEU A 122 24.27 5.60 11.27
CA LEU A 122 23.91 6.22 12.54
C LEU A 122 25.13 6.91 13.17
N LYS A 123 25.00 8.20 13.43
CA LYS A 123 26.01 9.05 14.02
C LYS A 123 25.48 9.77 15.24
N VAL A 124 26.27 9.82 16.28
CA VAL A 124 26.04 10.68 17.46
C VAL A 124 26.60 12.07 17.15
N THR A 125 25.73 13.08 17.13
CA THR A 125 26.08 14.46 16.86
C THR A 125 26.39 15.25 18.13
N SER A 126 25.69 14.95 19.23
CA SER A 126 26.00 15.52 20.56
C SER A 126 25.59 14.57 21.68
N VAL A 127 26.27 14.70 22.81
CA VAL A 127 25.95 14.02 24.07
C VAL A 127 25.97 15.04 25.19
N THR A 128 24.99 14.99 26.07
CA THR A 128 24.89 15.91 27.21
C THR A 128 24.44 15.17 28.45
N PHE A 129 25.16 15.38 29.55
CA PHE A 129 24.79 14.90 30.89
C PHE A 129 24.63 16.10 31.84
N PRO A 130 23.40 16.67 31.95
CA PRO A 130 23.21 17.92 32.69
C PRO A 130 23.61 17.87 34.15
N ALA A 131 23.46 16.71 34.82
CA ALA A 131 23.76 16.49 36.21
C ALA A 131 25.17 15.90 36.48
N ALA A 132 25.92 15.53 35.42
CA ALA A 132 27.23 14.87 35.53
C ALA A 132 28.28 15.53 34.62
N LYS A 133 28.37 16.85 34.63
CA LYS A 133 29.25 17.64 33.76
C LYS A 133 30.75 17.28 33.93
N SER A 134 31.20 16.94 35.13
CA SER A 134 32.56 16.52 35.37
C SER A 134 32.95 15.18 34.75
N GLU A 135 31.94 14.30 34.50
CA GLU A 135 32.12 12.97 33.94
C GLU A 135 31.68 12.91 32.47
N GLU A 136 31.13 13.99 31.91
CA GLU A 136 30.50 14.03 30.60
C GLU A 136 31.38 13.46 29.48
N SER A 137 32.69 13.78 29.48
CA SER A 137 33.63 13.27 28.47
C SER A 137 33.86 11.75 28.57
N GLU A 138 33.80 11.15 29.74
CA GLU A 138 33.91 9.71 29.92
C GLU A 138 32.63 9.02 29.49
N LEU A 139 31.47 9.56 29.91
CA LEU A 139 30.17 9.06 29.57
C LEU A 139 29.88 9.18 28.06
N GLU A 140 30.30 10.28 27.43
CA GLU A 140 30.23 10.45 25.95
C GLU A 140 31.04 9.37 25.22
N ARG A 141 32.24 9.08 25.72
CA ARG A 141 33.11 8.04 25.15
C ARG A 141 32.43 6.67 25.27
N ALA A 142 31.87 6.34 26.44
CA ALA A 142 31.13 5.11 26.65
C ALA A 142 29.97 4.96 25.67
N ILE A 143 29.19 6.04 25.43
CA ILE A 143 28.09 6.04 24.45
C ILE A 143 28.61 5.79 23.03
N ARG A 144 29.67 6.49 22.61
CA ARG A 144 30.25 6.33 21.27
C ARG A 144 30.82 4.93 21.04
N ASP A 145 31.44 4.33 22.05
CA ASP A 145 31.97 2.97 22.00
C ASP A 145 30.86 1.90 21.88
N THR A 146 29.67 2.17 22.41
CA THR A 146 28.51 1.27 22.31
C THR A 146 27.71 1.43 21.01
N LEU A 147 27.90 2.53 20.28
CA LEU A 147 27.09 2.87 19.09
C LEU A 147 26.95 1.71 18.04
N PRO A 148 27.98 0.88 17.77
CA PRO A 148 27.86 -0.26 16.89
C PRO A 148 26.83 -1.31 17.34
N GLN A 149 26.55 -1.39 18.64
CA GLN A 149 25.62 -2.35 19.24
C GLN A 149 24.20 -1.79 19.37
N TRP A 150 23.98 -0.51 19.08
CA TRP A 150 22.66 0.11 19.19
C TRP A 150 21.66 -0.51 18.21
N PRO A 151 20.37 -0.61 18.59
CA PRO A 151 19.36 -1.12 17.70
C PRO A 151 19.26 -0.24 16.45
N ARG A 152 19.26 -0.89 15.30
CA ARG A 152 19.18 -0.21 13.99
C ARG A 152 17.78 -0.26 13.40
N THR A 153 16.86 -0.94 14.04
CA THR A 153 15.52 -1.19 13.50
C THR A 153 14.47 -0.61 14.46
N VAL A 154 13.56 0.17 13.88
CA VAL A 154 12.44 0.81 14.60
C VAL A 154 11.17 0.58 13.81
N ALA A 155 10.03 0.34 14.48
CA ALA A 155 8.76 0.29 13.82
C ALA A 155 8.41 1.66 13.22
N LEU A 156 8.00 1.66 11.95
CA LEU A 156 7.61 2.87 11.22
C LEU A 156 6.49 3.64 11.94
N ASP A 157 5.54 2.91 12.54
CA ASP A 157 4.43 3.50 13.29
C ASP A 157 4.86 4.39 14.45
N ARG A 158 5.96 4.05 15.12
CA ARG A 158 6.50 4.86 16.22
C ARG A 158 7.04 6.20 15.72
N LEU A 159 7.74 6.17 14.60
CA LEU A 159 8.33 7.36 13.98
C LEU A 159 7.27 8.25 13.36
N LEU A 160 6.27 7.67 12.68
CA LEU A 160 5.15 8.42 12.10
C LEU A 160 4.30 9.11 13.16
N ALA A 161 3.97 8.40 14.26
CA ALA A 161 3.21 8.99 15.34
C ALA A 161 3.96 10.19 16.00
N ASP A 162 5.27 10.07 16.15
CA ASP A 162 6.09 11.15 16.71
C ASP A 162 6.16 12.35 15.77
N LEU A 163 6.38 12.12 14.47
CA LEU A 163 6.38 13.16 13.45
C LEU A 163 5.04 13.88 13.34
N ALA A 164 3.93 13.15 13.29
CA ALA A 164 2.60 13.73 13.15
C ALA A 164 2.25 14.70 14.30
N MET A 165 2.81 14.45 15.48
CA MET A 165 2.63 15.30 16.64
C MET A 165 3.63 16.47 16.69
N THR A 166 4.82 16.32 16.13
CA THR A 166 5.88 17.34 16.17
C THR A 166 5.84 18.29 14.98
N GLN A 167 5.38 17.84 13.82
CA GLN A 167 5.28 18.63 12.58
C GLN A 167 3.94 19.34 12.41
N ALA A 168 3.08 19.35 13.42
CA ALA A 168 1.76 20.00 13.35
C ALA A 168 1.79 21.50 12.93
N GLU A 169 2.98 22.11 12.85
CA GLU A 169 3.20 23.52 12.49
C GLU A 169 4.09 23.69 11.23
N GLY A 170 4.53 22.59 10.57
CA GLY A 170 5.37 22.68 9.37
C GLY A 170 4.55 22.87 8.09
N GLU A 171 5.00 23.76 7.21
CA GLU A 171 4.43 23.92 5.87
C GLU A 171 4.63 22.62 5.08
N THR A 172 3.54 21.91 4.81
CA THR A 172 3.50 20.79 3.89
C THR A 172 3.33 21.32 2.48
N GLU A 173 4.21 20.95 1.56
CA GLU A 173 4.06 21.33 0.14
C GLU A 173 2.73 20.78 -0.39
N SER A 174 1.81 21.70 -0.73
CA SER A 174 0.51 21.36 -1.30
C SER A 174 0.61 21.37 -2.81
N VAL A 175 0.11 20.32 -3.43
CA VAL A 175 0.09 20.19 -4.90
C VAL A 175 -1.17 20.84 -5.46
N THR A 176 -1.04 21.56 -6.57
CA THR A 176 -2.21 22.03 -7.31
C THR A 176 -2.90 20.82 -7.96
N VAL A 177 -4.19 20.63 -7.67
CA VAL A 177 -5.02 19.57 -8.24
C VAL A 177 -6.34 20.15 -8.77
N LYS A 178 -6.98 19.47 -9.71
CA LYS A 178 -8.36 19.76 -10.11
C LYS A 178 -9.34 19.03 -9.20
N ASN A 179 -10.36 19.73 -8.78
CA ASN A 179 -11.37 19.22 -7.87
C ASN A 179 -12.78 19.15 -8.49
N ASP A 180 -12.91 19.49 -9.78
CA ASP A 180 -14.17 19.37 -10.48
C ASP A 180 -14.69 17.93 -10.33
N PRO A 181 -16.00 17.74 -10.03
CA PRO A 181 -16.55 16.40 -9.87
C PRO A 181 -16.44 15.61 -11.18
N PRO A 182 -16.06 14.34 -11.11
CA PRO A 182 -16.23 13.44 -12.24
C PRO A 182 -17.72 13.26 -12.53
N LYS A 183 -18.05 12.59 -13.64
CA LYS A 183 -19.43 12.15 -13.86
C LYS A 183 -19.78 11.09 -12.80
N ILE A 184 -20.74 11.40 -11.93
CA ILE A 184 -21.12 10.48 -10.84
C ILE A 184 -22.47 9.84 -11.19
N PHE A 185 -22.45 8.53 -11.38
CA PHE A 185 -23.64 7.72 -11.57
C PHE A 185 -24.15 7.18 -10.24
N TYR A 186 -25.46 6.98 -10.13
CA TYR A 186 -26.08 6.37 -8.97
C TYR A 186 -27.03 5.25 -9.37
N SER A 187 -26.94 4.12 -8.67
CA SER A 187 -27.83 2.98 -8.86
C SER A 187 -28.30 2.41 -7.52
N THR A 188 -29.58 1.99 -7.49
CA THR A 188 -30.15 1.21 -6.39
C THR A 188 -30.17 -0.30 -6.66
N THR A 189 -29.74 -0.68 -7.85
CA THR A 189 -29.57 -2.07 -8.28
C THR A 189 -28.10 -2.30 -8.60
N PRO A 190 -27.67 -3.55 -8.66
CA PRO A 190 -26.33 -3.88 -9.10
C PRO A 190 -26.01 -3.23 -10.44
N ALA A 191 -24.83 -2.62 -10.53
CA ALA A 191 -24.45 -1.84 -11.69
C ALA A 191 -22.94 -1.91 -11.93
N VAL A 192 -22.55 -1.73 -13.18
CA VAL A 192 -21.15 -1.70 -13.63
C VAL A 192 -20.91 -0.41 -14.40
N LEU A 193 -19.76 0.21 -14.16
CA LEU A 193 -19.25 1.35 -14.91
C LEU A 193 -18.19 0.88 -15.91
N ILE A 194 -18.44 1.09 -17.17
CA ILE A 194 -17.47 0.92 -18.25
C ILE A 194 -16.92 2.28 -18.63
N VAL A 195 -15.60 2.43 -18.57
CA VAL A 195 -14.95 3.67 -19.02
C VAL A 195 -14.27 3.41 -20.36
N VAL A 196 -14.53 4.27 -21.31
CA VAL A 196 -13.80 4.38 -22.57
C VAL A 196 -12.89 5.60 -22.46
N ASP A 197 -11.62 5.46 -22.77
CA ASP A 197 -10.63 6.52 -22.56
C ASP A 197 -10.71 7.56 -23.71
N GLY A 198 -11.61 8.52 -23.56
CA GLY A 198 -11.99 9.49 -24.58
C GLY A 198 -13.08 8.97 -25.52
N GLN A 199 -13.13 9.47 -26.75
CA GLN A 199 -14.10 9.00 -27.75
C GLN A 199 -13.75 7.56 -28.17
N PRO A 200 -14.76 6.69 -28.43
CA PRO A 200 -14.50 5.32 -28.81
C PRO A 200 -13.75 5.25 -30.16
N VAL A 201 -12.64 4.53 -30.15
CA VAL A 201 -11.87 4.26 -31.35
C VAL A 201 -12.13 2.85 -31.82
N LEU A 202 -12.73 2.75 -33.00
CA LEU A 202 -13.19 1.49 -33.59
C LEU A 202 -12.13 0.90 -34.51
N ARG A 203 -11.83 -0.39 -34.34
CA ARG A 203 -10.94 -1.15 -35.22
C ARG A 203 -11.63 -2.42 -35.70
N SER A 204 -11.58 -2.66 -37.03
CA SER A 204 -12.15 -3.86 -37.62
C SER A 204 -11.47 -5.12 -37.11
N VAL A 205 -12.26 -6.13 -36.75
CA VAL A 205 -11.80 -7.47 -36.38
C VAL A 205 -11.77 -8.35 -37.59
N GLN A 206 -10.60 -8.92 -37.94
CA GLN A 206 -10.42 -9.70 -39.15
C GLN A 206 -11.41 -10.87 -39.25
N GLY A 207 -11.98 -11.07 -40.44
CA GLY A 207 -12.88 -12.20 -40.70
C GLY A 207 -14.27 -12.07 -40.06
N THR A 208 -14.60 -10.91 -39.51
CA THR A 208 -15.89 -10.66 -38.87
C THR A 208 -16.50 -9.31 -39.32
N PRO A 209 -17.84 -9.10 -39.19
CA PRO A 209 -18.47 -7.82 -39.45
C PRO A 209 -18.31 -6.80 -38.29
N PHE A 210 -17.57 -7.13 -37.23
CA PHE A 210 -17.50 -6.35 -36.02
C PHE A 210 -16.27 -5.45 -36.00
N GLN A 211 -16.44 -4.34 -35.30
CA GLN A 211 -15.33 -3.46 -34.90
C GLN A 211 -15.17 -3.51 -33.36
N HIS A 212 -13.94 -3.64 -32.88
CA HIS A 212 -13.62 -3.57 -31.45
C HIS A 212 -13.33 -2.13 -31.05
N VAL A 213 -13.84 -1.71 -29.89
CA VAL A 213 -13.49 -0.42 -29.26
C VAL A 213 -12.17 -0.62 -28.53
N ILE A 214 -11.06 -0.10 -29.08
CA ILE A 214 -9.71 -0.43 -28.62
C ILE A 214 -9.24 0.39 -27.40
N ASN A 215 -9.88 1.51 -27.09
CA ASN A 215 -9.52 2.40 -25.98
C ASN A 215 -10.39 2.17 -24.74
N THR A 216 -10.67 0.93 -24.46
CA THR A 216 -11.30 0.43 -23.24
C THR A 216 -10.82 -1.00 -22.98
N PRO A 217 -10.60 -1.42 -21.73
CA PRO A 217 -10.30 -2.82 -21.43
C PRO A 217 -11.53 -3.74 -21.51
N ALA A 218 -12.73 -3.17 -21.67
CA ALA A 218 -13.95 -3.95 -21.82
C ALA A 218 -14.04 -4.59 -23.21
N ALA A 219 -14.49 -5.86 -23.30
CA ALA A 219 -14.78 -6.51 -24.55
C ALA A 219 -16.03 -5.89 -25.20
N LEU A 220 -15.83 -4.74 -25.82
CA LEU A 220 -16.87 -3.87 -26.38
C LEU A 220 -16.74 -3.82 -27.91
N PHE A 221 -17.79 -4.27 -28.61
CA PHE A 221 -17.81 -4.39 -30.04
C PHE A 221 -18.95 -3.53 -30.64
N TYR A 222 -18.74 -3.08 -31.86
CA TYR A 222 -19.75 -2.40 -32.68
C TYR A 222 -20.04 -3.22 -33.95
N ASP A 223 -21.31 -3.54 -34.15
CA ASP A 223 -21.79 -4.15 -35.36
C ASP A 223 -22.19 -3.06 -36.34
N THR A 224 -21.45 -2.93 -37.44
CA THR A 224 -21.68 -1.92 -38.46
C THR A 224 -22.97 -2.18 -39.27
N SER A 225 -23.41 -3.45 -39.37
CA SER A 225 -24.59 -3.84 -40.12
C SER A 225 -25.88 -3.53 -39.35
N ALA A 226 -25.87 -3.77 -38.04
CA ALA A 226 -27.02 -3.53 -37.17
C ALA A 226 -26.97 -2.15 -36.49
N SER A 227 -25.84 -1.40 -36.62
CA SER A 227 -25.58 -0.13 -35.93
C SER A 227 -25.80 -0.26 -34.41
N ARG A 228 -25.23 -1.29 -33.80
CA ARG A 228 -25.41 -1.61 -32.39
C ARG A 228 -24.09 -1.97 -31.71
N TYR A 229 -24.03 -1.63 -30.45
CA TYR A 229 -22.93 -2.05 -29.56
C TYR A 229 -23.26 -3.38 -28.88
N TYR A 230 -22.23 -4.19 -28.66
CA TYR A 230 -22.25 -5.42 -27.89
C TYR A 230 -21.15 -5.42 -26.89
N LEU A 231 -21.48 -5.73 -25.65
CA LEU A 231 -20.54 -5.79 -24.49
C LEU A 231 -20.60 -7.19 -23.91
N ASP A 232 -19.46 -7.82 -23.70
CA ASP A 232 -19.39 -9.06 -22.93
C ASP A 232 -19.61 -8.78 -21.44
N GLY A 233 -20.71 -9.25 -20.91
CA GLY A 233 -21.10 -9.15 -19.50
C GLY A 233 -20.67 -10.37 -18.66
N GLY A 234 -19.57 -11.05 -19.02
CA GLY A 234 -19.12 -12.25 -18.30
C GLY A 234 -19.84 -13.52 -18.74
N GLY A 235 -19.94 -13.73 -20.04
CA GLY A 235 -20.59 -14.89 -20.66
C GLY A 235 -22.03 -14.64 -21.11
N VAL A 236 -22.53 -13.42 -20.93
CA VAL A 236 -23.81 -12.96 -21.48
C VAL A 236 -23.55 -11.68 -22.26
N TRP A 237 -23.90 -11.69 -23.56
CA TRP A 237 -23.79 -10.50 -24.38
C TRP A 237 -24.89 -9.49 -24.03
N MET A 238 -24.45 -8.26 -23.72
CA MET A 238 -25.32 -7.10 -23.58
C MET A 238 -25.33 -6.30 -24.87
N THR A 239 -26.42 -5.62 -25.19
CA THR A 239 -26.53 -4.81 -26.41
C THR A 239 -27.20 -3.46 -26.14
N ALA A 240 -26.78 -2.46 -26.89
CA ALA A 240 -27.37 -1.12 -26.92
C ALA A 240 -27.23 -0.48 -28.31
N SER A 241 -28.11 0.46 -28.64
CA SER A 241 -28.00 1.25 -29.87
C SER A 241 -26.97 2.38 -29.76
N THR A 242 -26.70 2.85 -28.55
CA THR A 242 -25.69 3.87 -28.26
C THR A 242 -24.87 3.45 -27.05
N LEU A 243 -23.69 4.03 -26.86
CA LEU A 243 -22.87 3.77 -25.67
C LEU A 243 -23.57 4.11 -24.38
N ASP A 244 -24.36 5.16 -24.34
CA ASP A 244 -25.09 5.59 -23.13
C ASP A 244 -26.27 4.64 -22.81
N GLY A 245 -26.52 3.65 -23.66
CA GLY A 245 -27.58 2.67 -23.46
C GLY A 245 -28.98 3.10 -24.01
N PRO A 246 -30.05 2.57 -23.45
CA PRO A 246 -30.08 1.54 -22.41
C PRO A 246 -29.50 0.19 -22.87
N TRP A 247 -28.76 -0.45 -22.00
CA TRP A 247 -28.17 -1.77 -22.21
C TRP A 247 -29.13 -2.86 -21.78
N THR A 248 -29.31 -3.87 -22.62
CA THR A 248 -30.18 -5.04 -22.37
C THR A 248 -29.45 -6.32 -22.76
N ALA A 249 -29.89 -7.45 -22.20
CA ALA A 249 -29.36 -8.74 -22.65
C ALA A 249 -29.63 -8.95 -24.13
N ALA A 250 -28.65 -9.39 -24.88
CA ALA A 250 -28.81 -9.83 -26.25
C ALA A 250 -29.37 -11.26 -26.26
N THR A 251 -30.70 -11.41 -26.47
CA THR A 251 -31.35 -12.72 -26.49
C THR A 251 -30.85 -13.61 -27.64
N ASN A 252 -30.46 -13.01 -28.76
CA ASN A 252 -29.86 -13.68 -29.91
C ASN A 252 -28.65 -12.86 -30.36
N PRO A 253 -27.47 -13.04 -29.75
CA PRO A 253 -26.26 -12.34 -30.18
C PRO A 253 -25.94 -12.73 -31.63
N PRO A 254 -25.46 -11.78 -32.47
CA PRO A 254 -25.11 -12.07 -33.84
C PRO A 254 -24.06 -13.18 -33.97
N PRO A 255 -24.20 -14.07 -34.98
CA PRO A 255 -23.19 -15.08 -35.25
C PRO A 255 -21.82 -14.41 -35.54
N GLY A 256 -20.76 -14.97 -35.02
CA GLY A 256 -19.40 -14.46 -35.18
C GLY A 256 -18.93 -13.47 -34.08
N LEU A 257 -19.80 -13.07 -33.13
CA LEU A 257 -19.40 -12.18 -32.03
C LEU A 257 -18.39 -12.84 -31.08
N ASP A 258 -18.63 -14.12 -30.73
CA ASP A 258 -17.63 -14.90 -29.93
C ASP A 258 -16.32 -15.13 -30.70
N GLN A 259 -16.40 -15.28 -32.04
CA GLN A 259 -15.22 -15.37 -32.89
C GLN A 259 -14.46 -14.02 -32.86
N ALA A 260 -15.16 -12.90 -32.95
CA ALA A 260 -14.55 -11.57 -32.87
C ALA A 260 -13.84 -11.36 -31.53
N LYS A 261 -14.47 -11.76 -30.43
CA LYS A 261 -13.87 -11.73 -29.10
C LYS A 261 -12.59 -12.58 -29.05
N ALA A 262 -12.65 -13.83 -29.51
CA ALA A 262 -11.50 -14.73 -29.51
C ALA A 262 -10.32 -14.21 -30.36
N GLU A 263 -10.61 -13.55 -31.49
CA GLU A 263 -9.57 -12.94 -32.35
C GLU A 263 -8.89 -11.75 -31.66
N VAL A 264 -9.66 -10.91 -30.97
CA VAL A 264 -9.11 -9.80 -30.16
C VAL A 264 -8.24 -10.35 -29.05
N GLU A 265 -8.72 -11.30 -28.25
CA GLU A 265 -7.94 -11.92 -27.18
C GLU A 265 -6.64 -12.58 -27.68
N GLN A 266 -6.66 -13.20 -28.88
CA GLN A 266 -5.43 -13.76 -29.48
C GLN A 266 -4.45 -12.66 -29.92
N THR A 267 -4.97 -11.54 -30.38
CA THR A 267 -4.14 -10.40 -30.80
C THR A 267 -3.53 -9.71 -29.58
N GLU A 268 -4.31 -9.52 -28.53
CA GLU A 268 -3.85 -8.96 -27.26
C GLU A 268 -2.81 -9.84 -26.57
N LYS A 269 -2.97 -11.17 -26.57
CA LYS A 269 -1.95 -12.10 -26.07
C LYS A 269 -0.61 -12.04 -26.84
N LYS A 270 -0.59 -11.47 -28.03
CA LYS A 270 0.63 -11.21 -28.80
C LYS A 270 1.21 -9.82 -28.52
N ASP A 271 0.49 -8.99 -27.78
CA ASP A 271 0.97 -7.68 -27.35
C ASP A 271 2.14 -7.88 -26.39
N PRO A 272 3.33 -7.37 -26.72
CA PRO A 272 4.48 -7.44 -25.82
C PRO A 272 4.29 -6.65 -24.51
N HIS A 273 3.22 -5.86 -24.41
CA HIS A 273 2.83 -5.11 -23.21
C HIS A 273 1.73 -5.81 -22.38
N ASP A 274 1.24 -6.98 -22.83
CA ASP A 274 0.24 -7.75 -22.10
C ASP A 274 0.84 -8.35 -20.82
N HIS A 275 0.34 -7.93 -19.68
CA HIS A 275 0.67 -8.46 -18.35
C HIS A 275 -0.39 -9.42 -17.81
N SER A 276 -1.40 -9.78 -18.59
CA SER A 276 -2.51 -10.64 -18.16
C SER A 276 -2.11 -12.12 -18.13
N LYS A 277 -1.73 -12.64 -16.98
CA LYS A 277 -1.52 -14.09 -16.73
C LYS A 277 -2.61 -14.72 -15.88
N ASP A 278 -3.71 -14.04 -15.62
CA ASP A 278 -4.73 -14.51 -14.71
C ASP A 278 -5.84 -15.35 -15.40
N PRO A 279 -6.35 -16.39 -14.73
CA PRO A 279 -7.47 -17.18 -15.24
C PRO A 279 -8.73 -16.31 -15.35
N GLY A 280 -9.48 -16.51 -16.42
CA GLY A 280 -10.71 -15.76 -16.71
C GLY A 280 -11.74 -15.79 -15.58
N PRO A 281 -12.70 -14.86 -15.60
CA PRO A 281 -13.68 -14.69 -14.54
C PRO A 281 -14.61 -15.90 -14.42
N PRO A 282 -15.14 -16.17 -13.23
CA PRO A 282 -16.21 -17.14 -13.08
C PRO A 282 -17.49 -16.64 -13.76
N PRO A 283 -18.30 -17.53 -14.33
CA PRO A 283 -19.56 -17.13 -14.97
C PRO A 283 -20.52 -16.45 -13.98
N VAL A 284 -21.21 -15.41 -14.43
CA VAL A 284 -22.17 -14.65 -13.65
C VAL A 284 -23.40 -15.49 -13.34
N SER A 285 -23.71 -15.66 -12.06
CA SER A 285 -24.96 -16.27 -11.60
C SER A 285 -25.87 -15.18 -11.00
N GLY A 286 -26.99 -14.85 -11.65
CA GLY A 286 -27.96 -13.89 -11.13
C GLY A 286 -28.56 -12.96 -12.20
N SER A 287 -29.26 -11.90 -11.76
CA SER A 287 -29.80 -10.88 -12.66
C SER A 287 -28.68 -10.01 -13.23
N LEU A 288 -28.78 -9.61 -14.49
CA LEU A 288 -27.79 -8.76 -15.15
C LEU A 288 -27.75 -7.36 -14.51
N PRO A 289 -26.54 -6.76 -14.34
CA PRO A 289 -26.40 -5.44 -13.79
C PRO A 289 -26.85 -4.36 -14.76
N ALA A 290 -27.17 -3.19 -14.21
CA ALA A 290 -27.27 -1.98 -15.01
C ALA A 290 -25.86 -1.59 -15.52
N ILE A 291 -25.76 -1.28 -16.81
CA ILE A 291 -24.50 -0.86 -17.44
C ILE A 291 -24.51 0.66 -17.61
N PHE A 292 -23.50 1.30 -17.05
CA PHE A 292 -23.19 2.71 -17.31
C PHE A 292 -21.89 2.76 -18.12
N VAL A 293 -21.86 3.61 -19.14
CA VAL A 293 -20.66 3.85 -19.95
C VAL A 293 -20.30 5.33 -19.86
N SER A 294 -19.02 5.62 -19.75
CA SER A 294 -18.52 7.00 -19.75
C SER A 294 -17.27 7.12 -20.62
N THR A 295 -17.20 8.20 -21.39
CA THR A 295 -16.02 8.58 -22.20
C THR A 295 -15.15 9.64 -21.51
N ALA A 296 -15.42 9.93 -20.25
CA ALA A 296 -14.70 10.85 -19.39
C ALA A 296 -14.56 10.23 -17.99
N PRO A 297 -13.69 10.76 -17.13
CA PRO A 297 -13.56 10.29 -15.76
C PRO A 297 -14.92 10.23 -15.07
N ALA A 298 -15.23 9.10 -14.46
CA ALA A 298 -16.53 8.83 -13.86
C ALA A 298 -16.42 7.94 -12.62
N GLU A 299 -17.43 8.04 -11.76
CA GLU A 299 -17.57 7.24 -10.54
C GLU A 299 -18.99 6.65 -10.47
N LEU A 300 -19.12 5.51 -9.81
CA LEU A 300 -20.38 4.81 -9.65
C LEU A 300 -20.70 4.62 -8.15
N LEU A 301 -21.82 5.17 -7.73
CA LEU A 301 -22.38 4.96 -6.40
C LEU A 301 -23.48 3.88 -6.51
N VAL A 302 -23.38 2.85 -5.67
CA VAL A 302 -24.36 1.75 -5.66
C VAL A 302 -24.89 1.55 -4.25
N THR A 303 -26.20 1.46 -4.12
CA THR A 303 -26.86 1.00 -2.90
C THR A 303 -27.63 -0.28 -3.17
N ARG A 304 -27.73 -1.17 -2.18
CA ARG A 304 -28.54 -2.41 -2.27
C ARG A 304 -30.01 -2.08 -1.97
N GLY A 305 -30.73 -1.64 -3.00
CA GLY A 305 -32.07 -1.07 -2.88
C GLY A 305 -32.05 0.39 -2.44
N ALA A 306 -33.15 0.88 -1.88
CA ALA A 306 -33.24 2.24 -1.36
C ALA A 306 -32.17 2.50 -0.28
N PRO A 307 -31.60 3.73 -0.21
CA PRO A 307 -30.58 4.06 0.79
C PRO A 307 -31.09 3.85 2.21
N GLN A 308 -30.34 3.10 3.01
CA GLN A 308 -30.65 2.88 4.43
C GLN A 308 -29.72 3.76 5.27
N LEU A 309 -30.30 4.65 6.05
CA LEU A 309 -29.58 5.63 6.84
C LEU A 309 -29.46 5.23 8.30
N SER A 310 -28.26 5.36 8.88
CA SER A 310 -27.98 5.15 10.29
C SER A 310 -27.28 6.35 10.91
N PRO A 311 -27.61 6.74 12.14
CA PRO A 311 -26.99 7.90 12.78
C PRO A 311 -25.55 7.59 13.21
N ILE A 312 -24.68 8.62 13.13
CA ILE A 312 -23.36 8.59 13.74
C ILE A 312 -23.43 9.26 15.10
N SER A 313 -23.02 8.52 16.13
CA SER A 313 -23.04 9.00 17.51
C SER A 313 -22.33 10.36 17.67
N LYS A 314 -22.88 11.24 18.50
CA LYS A 314 -22.37 12.58 18.81
C LYS A 314 -22.33 13.55 17.64
N THR A 315 -23.00 13.26 16.51
CA THR A 315 -23.05 14.10 15.32
C THR A 315 -24.48 14.33 14.85
N LYS A 316 -24.66 15.21 13.87
CA LYS A 316 -25.90 15.39 13.09
C LYS A 316 -25.77 14.73 11.71
N LEU A 317 -24.89 13.76 11.57
CA LEU A 317 -24.67 13.02 10.34
C LEU A 317 -25.37 11.67 10.41
N LEU A 318 -25.99 11.30 9.31
CA LEU A 318 -26.39 9.93 9.02
C LEU A 318 -25.43 9.38 7.94
N TYR A 319 -25.17 8.09 7.94
CA TYR A 319 -24.44 7.42 6.85
C TYR A 319 -25.30 6.37 6.19
N VAL A 320 -25.07 6.11 4.92
CA VAL A 320 -25.76 5.05 4.17
C VAL A 320 -25.10 3.71 4.51
N THR A 321 -25.89 2.76 5.03
CA THR A 321 -25.38 1.48 5.55
C THR A 321 -25.31 0.38 4.50
N ASN A 322 -26.15 0.45 3.47
CA ASN A 322 -26.26 -0.57 2.43
C ASN A 322 -25.48 -0.23 1.14
N THR A 323 -24.29 0.37 1.34
CA THR A 323 -23.33 0.72 0.29
C THR A 323 -21.90 0.59 0.79
N GLU A 324 -20.98 0.29 -0.09
CA GLU A 324 -19.54 0.37 0.18
C GLU A 324 -19.01 1.81 0.09
N ASN A 325 -19.70 2.68 -0.63
CA ASN A 325 -19.31 4.08 -0.78
C ASN A 325 -19.44 4.85 0.55
N ASN A 326 -18.63 5.89 0.71
CA ASN A 326 -18.67 6.79 1.86
C ASN A 326 -19.71 7.89 1.62
N ILE A 327 -20.98 7.60 1.84
CA ILE A 327 -22.11 8.48 1.62
C ILE A 327 -22.74 8.88 2.94
N PHE A 328 -22.93 10.18 3.14
CA PHE A 328 -23.48 10.79 4.36
C PHE A 328 -24.63 11.74 4.03
N LEU A 329 -25.51 11.97 5.01
CA LEU A 329 -26.55 13.00 4.98
C LEU A 329 -26.42 13.88 6.22
N ASP A 330 -26.21 15.17 6.04
CA ASP A 330 -26.34 16.15 7.14
C ASP A 330 -27.82 16.48 7.37
N VAL A 331 -28.33 16.10 8.53
CA VAL A 331 -29.73 16.29 8.90
C VAL A 331 -30.14 17.79 8.94
N ARG A 332 -29.19 18.71 9.19
CA ARG A 332 -29.46 20.13 9.28
C ARG A 332 -29.64 20.80 7.91
N THR A 333 -28.77 20.42 6.98
CA THR A 333 -28.75 21.05 5.64
C THR A 333 -29.51 20.22 4.60
N GLN A 334 -29.83 18.97 4.92
CA GLN A 334 -30.41 18.00 3.98
C GLN A 334 -29.54 17.83 2.72
N ASN A 335 -28.22 17.98 2.87
CA ASN A 335 -27.26 17.70 1.82
C ASN A 335 -26.68 16.30 2.02
N TYR A 336 -26.58 15.58 0.94
CA TYR A 336 -25.70 14.42 0.85
C TYR A 336 -24.27 14.86 0.65
N TYR A 337 -23.36 14.11 1.25
CA TYR A 337 -21.91 14.23 1.07
C TYR A 337 -21.35 12.89 0.64
N VAL A 338 -20.44 12.87 -0.31
CA VAL A 338 -19.70 11.68 -0.71
C VAL A 338 -18.22 11.98 -0.71
N LEU A 339 -17.42 11.03 -0.20
CA LEU A 339 -15.97 11.06 -0.27
C LEU A 339 -15.52 10.19 -1.44
N LEU A 340 -14.89 10.82 -2.43
CA LEU A 340 -14.31 10.16 -3.60
C LEU A 340 -12.88 10.63 -3.77
N SER A 341 -11.93 9.69 -3.80
CA SER A 341 -10.51 9.98 -4.06
C SER A 341 -9.92 11.07 -3.16
N GLY A 342 -10.29 11.06 -1.88
CA GLY A 342 -9.85 12.04 -0.90
C GLY A 342 -10.55 13.41 -1.00
N ARG A 343 -11.49 13.57 -1.93
CA ARG A 343 -12.24 14.82 -2.18
C ARG A 343 -13.67 14.68 -1.74
N TRP A 344 -14.21 15.75 -1.14
CA TRP A 344 -15.61 15.81 -0.73
C TRP A 344 -16.48 16.45 -1.81
N TYR A 345 -17.63 15.84 -2.09
CA TYR A 345 -18.67 16.38 -2.94
C TYR A 345 -19.99 16.41 -2.21
N GLN A 346 -20.81 17.44 -2.51
CA GLN A 346 -22.14 17.60 -1.93
C GLN A 346 -23.21 17.68 -3.01
N SER A 347 -24.41 17.24 -2.67
CA SER A 347 -25.60 17.33 -3.52
C SER A 347 -26.87 17.28 -2.67
N LYS A 348 -28.00 17.76 -3.23
CA LYS A 348 -29.35 17.56 -2.67
C LYS A 348 -29.92 16.16 -2.95
N SER A 349 -29.36 15.45 -3.90
CA SER A 349 -29.80 14.13 -4.34
C SER A 349 -28.63 13.21 -4.59
N LEU A 350 -28.79 11.91 -4.38
CA LEU A 350 -27.79 10.91 -4.73
C LEU A 350 -27.52 10.82 -6.24
N SER A 351 -28.50 11.24 -7.05
CA SER A 351 -28.34 11.34 -8.52
C SER A 351 -27.65 12.63 -8.98
N GLY A 352 -27.23 13.48 -8.04
CA GLY A 352 -26.61 14.78 -8.35
C GLY A 352 -27.63 15.91 -8.63
N PRO A 353 -27.18 17.04 -9.19
CA PRO A 353 -25.78 17.31 -9.52
C PRO A 353 -24.89 17.42 -8.28
N TRP A 354 -23.67 16.97 -8.42
CA TRP A 354 -22.65 17.02 -7.35
C TRP A 354 -21.73 18.23 -7.55
N THR A 355 -21.34 18.87 -6.45
CA THR A 355 -20.40 19.98 -6.45
C THR A 355 -19.28 19.68 -5.44
N TRP A 356 -18.06 20.04 -5.80
CA TRP A 356 -16.94 19.96 -4.88
C TRP A 356 -17.14 20.90 -3.68
N VAL A 357 -16.68 20.46 -2.52
CA VAL A 357 -16.64 21.23 -1.29
C VAL A 357 -15.28 21.06 -0.62
N SER A 358 -14.62 22.17 -0.27
CA SER A 358 -13.32 22.09 0.41
C SER A 358 -13.47 21.46 1.80
N GLY A 359 -12.40 20.83 2.26
CA GLY A 359 -12.38 20.21 3.58
C GLY A 359 -12.72 21.17 4.73
N SER A 360 -12.40 22.45 4.58
CA SER A 360 -12.75 23.52 5.55
C SER A 360 -14.24 23.90 5.54
N GLN A 361 -14.99 23.58 4.49
CA GLN A 361 -16.40 23.92 4.29
C GLN A 361 -17.36 22.77 4.58
N ILE A 362 -16.87 21.53 4.74
CA ILE A 362 -17.73 20.42 5.16
C ILE A 362 -18.25 20.65 6.58
N PRO A 363 -19.40 20.05 6.97
CA PRO A 363 -19.91 20.14 8.33
C PRO A 363 -18.86 19.74 9.38
N ARG A 364 -18.70 20.58 10.41
CA ARG A 364 -17.75 20.32 11.52
C ARG A 364 -17.98 18.98 12.24
N ASP A 365 -19.14 18.41 12.07
CA ASP A 365 -19.50 17.13 12.66
C ASP A 365 -18.71 15.95 12.04
N PHE A 366 -18.17 16.11 10.83
CA PHE A 366 -17.27 15.10 10.26
C PHE A 366 -16.02 14.87 11.13
N ALA A 367 -15.45 15.92 11.70
CA ALA A 367 -14.32 15.80 12.62
C ALA A 367 -14.67 15.18 13.98
N LYS A 368 -15.96 15.00 14.28
CA LYS A 368 -16.45 14.37 15.51
C LYS A 368 -16.85 12.91 15.33
N ILE A 369 -16.71 12.35 14.14
CA ILE A 369 -16.95 10.92 13.88
C ILE A 369 -16.06 10.11 14.83
N PRO A 370 -16.64 9.21 15.64
CA PRO A 370 -15.85 8.40 16.57
C PRO A 370 -14.85 7.50 15.84
N PRO A 371 -13.63 7.29 16.37
CA PRO A 371 -12.64 6.40 15.76
C PRO A 371 -13.08 4.93 15.64
N ASP A 372 -14.04 4.51 16.42
CA ASP A 372 -14.67 3.17 16.39
C ASP A 372 -15.90 3.10 15.46
N SER A 373 -16.25 4.20 14.79
CA SER A 373 -17.34 4.23 13.81
C SER A 373 -17.02 3.35 12.58
N PRO A 374 -18.02 2.68 11.98
CA PRO A 374 -17.84 2.00 10.70
C PRO A 374 -17.34 2.92 9.55
N LYS A 375 -17.48 4.23 9.72
CA LYS A 375 -17.05 5.26 8.76
C LYS A 375 -15.86 6.11 9.28
N ALA A 376 -15.10 5.61 10.25
CA ALA A 376 -13.93 6.31 10.79
C ALA A 376 -12.81 6.52 9.74
N ASN A 377 -12.79 5.70 8.68
CA ASN A 377 -11.85 5.82 7.58
C ASN A 377 -11.87 7.21 6.90
N VAL A 378 -13.02 7.90 6.90
CA VAL A 378 -13.13 9.22 6.26
C VAL A 378 -12.39 10.32 7.03
N LEU A 379 -12.03 10.09 8.30
CA LEU A 379 -11.29 11.06 9.11
C LEU A 379 -9.94 11.45 8.51
N ALA A 380 -9.30 10.55 7.76
CA ALA A 380 -8.06 10.85 7.03
C ALA A 380 -8.25 11.90 5.91
N SER A 381 -9.49 12.15 5.48
CA SER A 381 -9.87 13.17 4.49
C SER A 381 -10.63 14.35 5.10
N VAL A 382 -10.57 14.53 6.42
CA VAL A 382 -11.16 15.67 7.15
C VAL A 382 -10.03 16.52 7.72
N PRO A 383 -9.75 17.70 7.17
CA PRO A 383 -8.65 18.55 7.63
C PRO A 383 -8.72 18.86 9.13
N GLY A 384 -7.56 18.86 9.78
CA GLY A 384 -7.44 19.16 11.21
C GLY A 384 -7.67 17.95 12.13
N THR A 385 -8.08 16.80 11.64
CA THR A 385 -8.11 15.56 12.43
C THR A 385 -6.71 14.99 12.61
N GLU A 386 -6.53 14.15 13.62
CA GLU A 386 -5.28 13.42 13.85
C GLU A 386 -4.99 12.48 12.65
N GLN A 387 -6.00 11.80 12.16
CA GLN A 387 -5.92 10.86 11.04
C GLN A 387 -5.48 11.56 9.73
N ALA A 388 -5.99 12.77 9.47
CA ALA A 388 -5.56 13.54 8.30
C ALA A 388 -4.09 13.95 8.40
N ARG A 389 -3.65 14.46 9.57
CA ARG A 389 -2.25 14.82 9.79
C ARG A 389 -1.32 13.63 9.60
N GLU A 390 -1.68 12.48 10.14
CA GLU A 390 -0.90 11.26 9.97
C GLU A 390 -0.82 10.78 8.54
N ALA A 391 -1.94 10.83 7.80
CA ALA A 391 -1.95 10.50 6.38
C ALA A 391 -1.01 11.41 5.59
N VAL A 392 -1.03 12.71 5.88
CA VAL A 392 -0.13 13.70 5.26
C VAL A 392 1.33 13.40 5.58
N VAL A 393 1.67 13.10 6.84
CA VAL A 393 3.04 12.74 7.23
C VAL A 393 3.47 11.44 6.54
N ALA A 394 2.62 10.41 6.56
CA ALA A 394 2.91 9.13 5.90
C ALA A 394 3.13 9.29 4.38
N ASN A 395 2.46 10.30 3.77
CA ASN A 395 2.62 10.62 2.35
C ASN A 395 3.97 11.28 2.00
N GLN A 396 4.69 11.79 2.98
CA GLN A 396 6.02 12.41 2.78
C GLN A 396 7.17 11.41 2.96
N ILE A 397 6.92 10.30 3.63
CA ILE A 397 7.96 9.31 3.92
C ILE A 397 8.17 8.40 2.71
N PRO A 398 9.41 8.27 2.20
CA PRO A 398 9.66 7.42 1.04
C PRO A 398 9.64 5.93 1.39
N GLN A 399 9.28 5.12 0.42
CA GLN A 399 9.71 3.72 0.33
C GLN A 399 11.09 3.71 -0.30
N THR A 400 12.06 3.00 0.29
CA THR A 400 13.44 2.98 -0.21
C THR A 400 13.87 1.60 -0.68
N ALA A 401 14.88 1.56 -1.55
CA ALA A 401 15.53 0.33 -2.00
C ALA A 401 16.98 0.58 -2.44
N ALA A 402 17.80 -0.46 -2.31
CA ALA A 402 19.14 -0.54 -2.87
C ALA A 402 19.09 -1.41 -4.13
N VAL A 403 19.29 -0.84 -5.30
CA VAL A 403 19.15 -1.49 -6.60
C VAL A 403 20.51 -1.80 -7.21
N ARG A 404 20.76 -3.06 -7.56
CA ARG A 404 21.98 -3.49 -8.23
C ARG A 404 21.92 -3.18 -9.72
N ARG A 405 22.86 -2.37 -10.21
CA ARG A 405 22.88 -1.89 -11.61
C ARG A 405 22.86 -3.03 -12.64
N ALA A 406 23.57 -4.14 -12.36
CA ALA A 406 23.73 -5.24 -13.30
C ALA A 406 22.53 -6.18 -13.37
N GLU A 407 21.60 -6.09 -12.40
CA GLU A 407 20.52 -7.04 -12.26
C GLU A 407 19.14 -6.48 -12.69
N VAL A 408 19.09 -5.19 -13.05
CA VAL A 408 17.87 -4.55 -13.55
C VAL A 408 18.07 -4.10 -15.00
N THR A 409 17.06 -4.35 -15.81
CA THR A 409 17.05 -4.00 -17.24
C THR A 409 15.72 -3.36 -17.60
N LEU A 410 15.73 -2.48 -18.58
CA LEU A 410 14.55 -1.84 -19.14
C LEU A 410 14.51 -2.07 -20.65
N ASP A 411 13.36 -2.49 -21.15
CA ASP A 411 13.04 -2.57 -22.58
C ASP A 411 11.89 -1.58 -22.85
N VAL A 412 12.17 -0.56 -23.66
CA VAL A 412 11.18 0.45 -24.06
C VAL A 412 10.77 0.22 -25.49
N ARG A 413 9.49 0.01 -25.73
CA ARG A 413 8.92 -0.22 -27.04
C ARG A 413 7.97 0.91 -27.40
N TYR A 414 7.98 1.27 -28.66
CA TYR A 414 7.15 2.34 -29.20
C TYR A 414 6.18 1.80 -30.25
N ASP A 415 5.01 2.40 -30.31
CA ASP A 415 4.08 2.22 -31.41
C ASP A 415 4.55 3.05 -32.62
N GLY A 416 5.40 2.46 -33.47
CA GLY A 416 6.09 3.12 -34.55
C GLY A 416 7.35 3.87 -34.13
N ALA A 417 7.67 4.97 -34.78
CA ALA A 417 8.80 5.82 -34.40
C ALA A 417 8.51 6.57 -33.10
N PRO A 418 9.50 6.77 -32.21
CA PRO A 418 9.31 7.53 -30.97
C PRO A 418 8.74 8.94 -31.25
N GLN A 419 7.68 9.30 -30.53
CA GLN A 419 7.03 10.60 -30.62
C GLN A 419 7.05 11.30 -29.27
N PHE A 420 7.50 12.56 -29.25
CA PHE A 420 7.64 13.35 -28.04
C PHE A 420 6.75 14.59 -28.08
N ARG A 421 6.27 15.01 -26.93
CA ARG A 421 5.55 16.27 -26.70
C ARG A 421 6.24 17.08 -25.63
N PRO A 422 6.28 18.42 -25.77
CA PRO A 422 6.86 19.29 -24.75
C PRO A 422 6.04 19.24 -23.46
N ILE A 423 6.74 19.36 -22.33
CA ILE A 423 6.12 19.52 -20.99
C ILE A 423 6.06 21.03 -20.71
N GLU A 424 4.83 21.52 -20.52
CA GLU A 424 4.57 22.94 -20.31
C GLU A 424 5.36 23.49 -19.10
N GLY A 425 5.98 24.65 -19.30
CA GLY A 425 6.77 25.33 -18.27
C GLY A 425 8.16 24.76 -18.01
N THR A 426 8.61 23.82 -18.86
CA THR A 426 9.93 23.18 -18.77
C THR A 426 10.62 23.13 -20.14
N SER A 427 11.90 22.73 -20.17
CA SER A 427 12.61 22.36 -21.41
C SER A 427 12.50 20.87 -21.74
N LEU A 428 11.71 20.12 -20.97
CA LEU A 428 11.54 18.67 -21.08
C LEU A 428 10.50 18.31 -22.15
N GLU A 429 10.68 17.12 -22.72
CA GLU A 429 9.68 16.47 -23.57
C GLU A 429 9.40 15.06 -23.05
N TYR A 430 8.19 14.56 -23.25
CA TYR A 430 7.82 13.19 -22.88
C TYR A 430 7.32 12.39 -24.07
N ALA A 431 7.59 11.10 -24.06
CA ALA A 431 7.12 10.18 -25.10
C ALA A 431 5.62 9.90 -24.93
N VAL A 432 4.88 9.88 -26.06
CA VAL A 432 3.42 9.68 -26.06
C VAL A 432 2.99 8.32 -26.59
N ASN A 433 3.82 7.64 -27.36
CA ASN A 433 3.49 6.41 -28.08
C ASN A 433 4.22 5.18 -27.53
N THR A 434 4.32 5.10 -26.21
CA THR A 434 4.89 3.98 -25.46
C THR A 434 4.16 3.84 -24.13
N ALA A 435 4.14 2.63 -23.58
CA ALA A 435 3.65 2.38 -22.24
C ALA A 435 4.67 2.73 -21.12
N SER A 436 5.89 3.13 -21.52
CA SER A 436 6.96 3.47 -20.58
C SER A 436 7.03 4.99 -20.38
N ASP A 437 7.29 5.40 -19.15
CA ASP A 437 7.48 6.80 -18.79
C ASP A 437 8.87 7.25 -19.26
N VAL A 438 8.94 7.90 -20.42
CA VAL A 438 10.22 8.35 -21.04
C VAL A 438 10.22 9.84 -21.20
N ILE A 439 11.27 10.48 -20.66
CA ILE A 439 11.50 11.93 -20.68
C ILE A 439 12.79 12.22 -21.45
N HIS A 440 12.73 13.14 -22.40
CA HIS A 440 13.91 13.71 -23.06
C HIS A 440 14.33 14.98 -22.32
N ALA A 441 15.58 15.03 -21.88
CA ALA A 441 16.14 16.12 -21.10
C ALA A 441 17.64 16.32 -21.41
N GLY A 442 18.06 17.52 -21.81
CA GLY A 442 19.46 17.86 -22.01
C GLY A 442 20.19 16.98 -23.04
N GLY A 443 19.49 16.52 -24.08
CA GLY A 443 20.04 15.66 -25.15
C GLY A 443 20.15 14.17 -24.75
N ARG A 444 19.62 13.76 -23.61
CA ARG A 444 19.56 12.37 -23.14
C ARG A 444 18.13 11.96 -22.82
N TYR A 445 17.89 10.65 -22.75
CA TYR A 445 16.60 10.09 -22.42
C TYR A 445 16.64 9.48 -21.04
N TYR A 446 15.63 9.76 -20.25
CA TYR A 446 15.42 9.21 -18.90
C TYR A 446 14.13 8.44 -18.88
N ALA A 447 14.13 7.27 -18.27
CA ALA A 447 12.91 6.50 -18.09
C ALA A 447 12.72 6.11 -16.62
N CYS A 448 11.50 6.27 -16.11
CA CYS A 448 11.12 5.83 -14.77
C CYS A 448 10.32 4.55 -14.88
N HIS A 449 10.79 3.48 -14.23
CA HIS A 449 10.08 2.21 -14.24
C HIS A 449 10.17 1.52 -12.89
N ASN A 450 9.01 1.20 -12.29
CA ASN A 450 8.92 0.58 -10.96
C ASN A 450 9.83 1.25 -9.91
N GLY A 451 9.83 2.60 -9.86
CA GLY A 451 10.58 3.38 -8.89
C GLY A 451 12.10 3.44 -9.13
N VAL A 452 12.56 3.05 -10.30
CA VAL A 452 13.97 3.07 -10.71
C VAL A 452 14.13 3.97 -11.94
N TRP A 453 15.10 4.86 -11.91
CA TRP A 453 15.48 5.69 -13.03
C TRP A 453 16.52 5.02 -13.91
N PHE A 454 16.29 5.11 -15.19
CA PHE A 454 17.23 4.68 -16.24
C PHE A 454 17.61 5.86 -17.13
N VAL A 455 18.76 5.77 -17.76
CA VAL A 455 19.26 6.78 -18.71
C VAL A 455 19.79 6.13 -19.97
N SER A 456 19.60 6.78 -21.12
CA SER A 456 20.10 6.35 -22.42
C SER A 456 20.44 7.55 -23.31
N GLU A 457 21.31 7.34 -24.27
CA GLU A 457 21.61 8.30 -25.37
C GLU A 457 20.56 8.21 -26.50
N LYS A 458 19.70 7.17 -26.50
CA LYS A 458 18.69 6.96 -27.56
C LYS A 458 17.35 6.62 -26.91
N PRO A 459 16.22 7.01 -27.52
CA PRO A 459 14.90 6.79 -26.93
C PRO A 459 14.53 5.31 -26.72
N ALA A 460 15.07 4.40 -27.55
CA ALA A 460 14.85 2.97 -27.44
C ALA A 460 15.96 2.23 -26.67
N GLY A 461 16.90 2.93 -26.07
CA GLY A 461 18.01 2.33 -25.35
C GLY A 461 19.30 2.16 -26.19
N PRO A 462 20.29 1.41 -25.69
CA PRO A 462 20.25 0.63 -24.45
C PRO A 462 20.14 1.51 -23.19
N TRP A 463 19.41 0.99 -22.20
CA TRP A 463 19.14 1.67 -20.94
C TRP A 463 20.08 1.18 -19.84
N VAL A 464 20.60 2.11 -19.04
CA VAL A 464 21.39 1.81 -17.84
C VAL A 464 20.79 2.53 -16.62
N VAL A 465 20.97 1.98 -15.44
CA VAL A 465 20.48 2.60 -14.21
C VAL A 465 21.13 3.98 -14.02
N ALA A 466 20.30 5.01 -13.88
CA ALA A 466 20.75 6.37 -13.64
C ALA A 466 21.16 6.57 -12.18
N ASP A 467 22.29 7.19 -11.91
CA ASP A 467 22.72 7.61 -10.57
C ASP A 467 22.43 9.09 -10.29
N THR A 468 22.03 9.82 -11.31
CA THR A 468 21.60 11.22 -11.23
C THR A 468 20.52 11.46 -12.27
N ILE A 469 19.59 12.37 -11.97
CA ILE A 469 18.58 12.84 -12.92
C ILE A 469 18.54 14.35 -12.95
N PRO A 470 18.14 14.97 -14.08
CA PRO A 470 18.00 16.43 -14.19
C PRO A 470 17.04 16.98 -13.12
N ALA A 471 17.46 18.07 -12.46
CA ALA A 471 16.64 18.71 -11.44
C ALA A 471 15.28 19.23 -11.97
N GLU A 472 15.21 19.51 -13.27
CA GLU A 472 14.01 19.98 -13.94
C GLU A 472 12.87 18.93 -13.95
N ILE A 473 13.19 17.62 -13.86
CA ILE A 473 12.20 16.54 -13.73
C ILE A 473 11.33 16.74 -12.48
N TYR A 474 11.90 17.27 -11.38
CA TYR A 474 11.14 17.59 -10.17
C TYR A 474 10.19 18.79 -10.34
N GLN A 475 10.24 19.51 -11.47
CA GLN A 475 9.40 20.65 -11.78
C GLN A 475 8.25 20.31 -12.74
N ILE A 476 8.12 19.06 -13.18
CA ILE A 476 7.02 18.59 -14.03
C ILE A 476 5.68 18.99 -13.39
N PRO A 477 4.80 19.70 -14.12
CA PRO A 477 3.54 20.17 -13.57
C PRO A 477 2.47 19.06 -13.53
N PRO A 478 1.43 19.18 -12.68
CA PRO A 478 0.36 18.18 -12.58
C PRO A 478 -0.52 18.11 -13.84
N SER A 479 -0.37 19.03 -14.80
CA SER A 479 -0.99 18.93 -16.13
C SER A 479 -0.31 17.93 -17.06
N CYS A 480 0.90 17.45 -16.71
CA CYS A 480 1.63 16.42 -17.46
C CYS A 480 1.29 15.01 -16.91
N PRO A 481 1.06 14.01 -17.78
CA PRO A 481 0.79 12.63 -17.33
C PRO A 481 1.94 12.01 -16.54
N LEU A 482 3.20 12.45 -16.77
CA LEU A 482 4.37 11.97 -16.04
C LEU A 482 4.65 12.77 -14.75
N PHE A 483 3.68 13.51 -14.23
CA PHE A 483 3.82 14.26 -12.99
C PHE A 483 4.23 13.40 -11.80
N HIS A 484 3.80 12.15 -11.77
CA HIS A 484 4.11 11.20 -10.68
C HIS A 484 5.59 10.83 -10.62
N ASP A 485 6.35 10.87 -11.72
CA ASP A 485 7.76 10.53 -11.78
C ASP A 485 8.65 11.45 -10.92
N ARG A 486 8.21 12.70 -10.70
CA ARG A 486 8.92 13.65 -9.83
C ARG A 486 9.07 13.19 -8.37
N TYR A 487 8.30 12.17 -7.98
CA TYR A 487 8.32 11.60 -6.63
C TYR A 487 9.24 10.38 -6.47
N VAL A 488 10.04 10.07 -7.52
CA VAL A 488 11.11 9.07 -7.46
C VAL A 488 12.46 9.77 -7.33
N TYR A 489 13.20 9.41 -6.29
CA TYR A 489 14.43 10.09 -5.89
C TYR A 489 15.63 9.15 -5.99
N VAL A 490 16.79 9.71 -6.36
CA VAL A 490 18.10 9.08 -6.23
C VAL A 490 18.77 9.65 -4.99
N TYR A 491 19.05 8.83 -4.00
CA TYR A 491 19.65 9.25 -2.71
C TYR A 491 21.17 9.10 -2.69
N GLY A 492 21.72 8.28 -3.55
CA GLY A 492 23.14 8.06 -3.66
C GLY A 492 23.47 6.86 -4.53
N ALA A 493 24.75 6.68 -4.84
CA ALA A 493 25.19 5.58 -5.65
C ALA A 493 26.59 5.10 -5.24
N THR A 494 26.85 3.80 -5.46
CA THR A 494 28.14 3.17 -5.49
C THR A 494 28.38 2.62 -6.90
N PRO A 495 29.59 2.08 -7.21
CA PRO A 495 29.81 1.44 -8.51
C PRO A 495 28.77 0.36 -8.85
N ASP A 496 28.32 -0.43 -7.88
CA ASP A 496 27.47 -1.60 -8.10
C ASP A 496 25.98 -1.34 -7.76
N VAL A 497 25.69 -0.35 -6.91
CA VAL A 497 24.34 -0.14 -6.33
C VAL A 497 23.95 1.33 -6.41
N VAL A 498 22.68 1.58 -6.75
CA VAL A 498 22.03 2.89 -6.62
C VAL A 498 20.93 2.82 -5.57
N TYR A 499 20.88 3.81 -4.69
CA TYR A 499 19.85 3.94 -3.65
C TYR A 499 18.71 4.80 -4.18
N PHE A 500 17.56 4.18 -4.34
CA PHE A 500 16.34 4.84 -4.77
C PHE A 500 15.32 4.94 -3.64
N GLY A 501 14.38 5.83 -3.81
CA GLY A 501 13.16 5.85 -3.02
C GLY A 501 12.07 6.63 -3.73
N TYR A 502 10.81 6.28 -3.45
CA TYR A 502 9.66 7.03 -3.92
C TYR A 502 8.73 7.36 -2.75
N THR A 503 8.11 8.54 -2.81
CA THR A 503 6.98 8.86 -1.94
C THR A 503 5.66 8.46 -2.60
N PRO A 504 4.54 8.37 -1.85
CA PRO A 504 3.25 7.99 -2.41
C PRO A 504 2.76 8.82 -3.61
N GLY A 505 3.33 10.01 -3.82
CA GLY A 505 3.08 10.79 -5.04
C GLY A 505 3.38 10.03 -6.32
N TYR A 506 4.37 9.14 -6.32
CA TYR A 506 4.65 8.23 -7.44
C TYR A 506 3.50 7.24 -7.70
N LEU A 507 2.72 6.95 -6.67
CA LEU A 507 1.53 6.10 -6.74
C LEU A 507 0.23 6.92 -6.78
N GLY A 508 0.30 8.19 -7.18
CA GLY A 508 -0.85 9.06 -7.39
C GLY A 508 -1.48 9.67 -6.14
N ALA A 509 -0.83 9.59 -4.98
CA ALA A 509 -1.33 10.16 -3.72
C ALA A 509 -0.63 11.50 -3.44
N TYR A 510 -1.39 12.59 -3.38
CA TYR A 510 -0.86 13.95 -3.26
C TYR A 510 -1.43 14.67 -2.04
N VAL A 511 -0.63 15.55 -1.45
CA VAL A 511 -1.12 16.41 -0.36
C VAL A 511 -1.80 17.65 -0.95
N TYR A 512 -3.04 17.90 -0.51
CA TYR A 512 -3.82 19.07 -0.88
C TYR A 512 -4.72 19.50 0.28
N ASP A 513 -4.69 20.79 0.62
CA ASP A 513 -5.55 21.40 1.68
C ASP A 513 -5.55 20.61 3.00
N GLY A 514 -4.36 20.14 3.43
CA GLY A 514 -4.16 19.40 4.69
C GLY A 514 -4.70 17.98 4.73
N VAL A 515 -5.02 17.40 3.59
CA VAL A 515 -5.42 15.99 3.42
C VAL A 515 -4.68 15.33 2.26
N VAL A 516 -4.79 14.02 2.13
CA VAL A 516 -4.29 13.27 0.97
C VAL A 516 -5.42 13.09 -0.03
N VAL A 517 -5.16 13.49 -1.29
CA VAL A 517 -6.05 13.29 -2.43
C VAL A 517 -5.40 12.35 -3.44
N PHE A 518 -6.22 11.63 -4.22
CA PHE A 518 -5.76 10.63 -5.15
C PHE A 518 -6.02 11.06 -6.58
N GLY A 519 -4.98 11.00 -7.42
CA GLY A 519 -4.97 11.55 -8.78
C GLY A 519 -4.94 13.08 -8.82
N THR A 520 -4.43 13.62 -9.92
CA THR A 520 -4.31 15.07 -10.14
C THR A 520 -5.64 15.75 -10.47
N GLY A 521 -6.61 14.96 -10.96
CA GLY A 521 -7.88 15.49 -11.49
C GLY A 521 -7.79 16.01 -12.93
N TRP A 522 -6.60 16.05 -13.55
CA TRP A 522 -6.44 16.33 -14.97
C TRP A 522 -6.83 15.11 -15.81
N PHE A 523 -7.45 15.34 -16.93
CA PHE A 523 -7.59 14.35 -17.99
C PHE A 523 -6.39 14.44 -18.93
N TYR A 524 -5.73 13.32 -19.19
CA TYR A 524 -4.62 13.21 -20.11
C TYR A 524 -5.09 12.43 -21.35
N PRO A 525 -5.03 13.03 -22.55
CA PRO A 525 -5.43 12.33 -23.78
C PRO A 525 -4.55 11.09 -23.99
N PRO A 526 -5.15 9.91 -24.20
CA PRO A 526 -4.39 8.69 -24.43
C PRO A 526 -3.68 8.72 -25.79
N TRP A 527 -2.72 7.85 -25.96
CA TRP A 527 -2.26 7.46 -27.29
C TRP A 527 -3.17 6.36 -27.82
N VAL A 528 -3.63 6.54 -29.05
CA VAL A 528 -4.42 5.53 -29.76
C VAL A 528 -3.85 5.36 -31.15
N GLY A 529 -2.94 4.42 -31.32
CA GLY A 529 -2.30 4.03 -32.56
C GLY A 529 -2.59 2.59 -32.91
N VAL A 530 -1.57 1.76 -33.18
CA VAL A 530 -1.73 0.31 -33.24
C VAL A 530 -2.12 -0.23 -31.88
N TYR A 531 -1.52 0.32 -30.84
CA TYR A 531 -1.85 0.04 -29.44
C TYR A 531 -2.56 1.23 -28.80
N TRP A 532 -3.24 0.98 -27.70
CA TRP A 532 -3.78 2.00 -26.84
C TRP A 532 -2.89 2.12 -25.59
N PHE A 533 -2.40 3.34 -25.33
CA PHE A 533 -1.71 3.68 -24.10
C PHE A 533 -2.45 4.82 -23.43
N GLY A 534 -3.13 4.52 -22.33
CA GLY A 534 -3.75 5.53 -21.53
C GLY A 534 -2.84 5.97 -20.37
N TRP A 535 -3.31 6.92 -19.58
CA TRP A 535 -2.57 7.50 -18.47
C TRP A 535 -3.28 7.20 -17.16
N PRO A 536 -2.68 6.40 -16.27
CA PRO A 536 -3.38 5.88 -15.09
C PRO A 536 -3.68 6.93 -14.01
N TRP A 537 -2.94 8.02 -13.95
CA TRP A 537 -2.87 8.90 -12.79
C TRP A 537 -3.76 10.14 -12.87
N THR A 538 -4.90 10.06 -13.54
CA THR A 538 -5.79 11.20 -13.75
C THR A 538 -6.68 11.46 -12.54
N TRP A 539 -7.83 10.82 -12.49
CA TRP A 539 -8.83 10.97 -11.45
C TRP A 539 -9.00 9.67 -10.67
N GLY A 540 -9.04 9.80 -9.35
CA GLY A 540 -9.39 8.67 -8.51
C GLY A 540 -8.30 7.61 -8.33
N PHE A 541 -7.10 7.85 -8.82
CA PHE A 541 -5.99 6.93 -8.70
C PHE A 541 -5.10 7.25 -7.53
N GLY A 542 -4.62 6.22 -6.84
CA GLY A 542 -3.63 6.35 -5.81
C GLY A 542 -3.67 5.22 -4.79
N PHE A 543 -2.91 5.39 -3.72
CA PHE A 543 -2.92 4.49 -2.56
C PHE A 543 -3.32 5.28 -1.33
N ASP A 544 -4.39 4.84 -0.68
CA ASP A 544 -4.85 5.41 0.58
C ASP A 544 -4.10 4.76 1.75
N PHE A 545 -3.65 5.59 2.67
CA PHE A 545 -3.22 5.16 3.99
C PHE A 545 -4.35 5.43 4.96
N GLY A 546 -5.18 4.43 5.19
CA GLY A 546 -6.38 4.55 5.99
C GLY A 546 -6.52 3.49 7.07
N TYR A 547 -7.40 3.73 8.04
CA TYR A 547 -7.73 2.81 9.11
C TYR A 547 -8.86 1.89 8.67
N TRP A 548 -8.57 0.57 8.56
CA TRP A 548 -9.51 -0.45 8.11
C TRP A 548 -9.43 -1.69 9.00
N GLY A 549 -10.56 -2.24 9.37
CA GLY A 549 -10.63 -3.53 10.05
C GLY A 549 -9.84 -3.64 11.36
N GLY A 550 -9.52 -2.51 12.01
CA GLY A 550 -8.74 -2.46 13.25
C GLY A 550 -7.26 -2.09 13.06
N GLY A 551 -6.83 -1.68 11.86
CA GLY A 551 -5.45 -1.29 11.60
C GLY A 551 -5.27 -0.24 10.51
N TRP A 552 -4.07 0.31 10.39
CA TRP A 552 -3.67 1.25 9.34
C TRP A 552 -3.00 0.51 8.20
N PHE A 553 -3.56 0.62 7.00
CA PHE A 553 -3.07 -0.07 5.80
C PHE A 553 -3.00 0.85 4.61
N TRP A 554 -2.09 0.53 3.68
CA TRP A 554 -2.10 1.05 2.34
C TRP A 554 -3.06 0.23 1.49
N ARG A 555 -3.96 0.90 0.77
CA ARG A 555 -4.85 0.26 -0.20
C ARG A 555 -4.89 1.07 -1.48
N PRO A 556 -5.09 0.45 -2.62
CA PRO A 556 -5.38 1.18 -3.84
C PRO A 556 -6.76 1.84 -3.75
N VAL A 557 -6.87 3.04 -4.30
CA VAL A 557 -8.08 3.84 -4.32
C VAL A 557 -8.45 4.14 -5.77
N GLY A 558 -9.73 4.18 -6.07
CA GLY A 558 -10.25 4.52 -7.38
C GLY A 558 -10.06 3.43 -8.44
N ASN A 559 -10.01 3.87 -9.69
CA ASN A 559 -9.96 2.98 -10.85
C ASN A 559 -8.56 2.40 -11.16
N TYR A 560 -7.62 2.42 -10.21
CA TYR A 560 -6.26 1.90 -10.39
C TYR A 560 -6.24 0.47 -10.95
N TRP A 561 -7.10 -0.40 -10.41
CA TRP A 561 -7.23 -1.77 -10.86
C TRP A 561 -7.73 -1.89 -12.30
N TRP A 562 -8.62 -1.01 -12.68
CA TRP A 562 -9.21 -0.98 -14.00
C TRP A 562 -8.16 -0.79 -15.11
N TYR A 563 -7.10 -0.07 -14.80
CA TYR A 563 -6.03 0.25 -15.74
C TYR A 563 -4.96 -0.83 -15.86
N HIS A 564 -4.67 -1.53 -14.77
CA HIS A 564 -3.60 -2.53 -14.69
C HIS A 564 -4.09 -3.97 -14.68
N ASP A 565 -5.39 -4.18 -14.49
CA ASP A 565 -6.00 -5.50 -14.44
C ASP A 565 -7.36 -5.46 -15.17
N PRO A 566 -7.39 -5.84 -16.47
CA PRO A 566 -8.64 -5.98 -17.21
C PRO A 566 -9.64 -6.91 -16.53
N TRP A 567 -9.16 -7.83 -15.67
CA TRP A 567 -9.94 -8.74 -14.86
C TRP A 567 -10.55 -8.10 -13.62
N TYR A 568 -10.12 -6.89 -13.25
CA TYR A 568 -10.72 -6.17 -12.13
C TYR A 568 -12.21 -5.87 -12.35
N MET A 569 -12.59 -5.53 -13.58
CA MET A 569 -14.01 -5.36 -13.91
C MET A 569 -14.81 -6.63 -13.64
N HIS A 570 -14.26 -7.79 -13.94
CA HIS A 570 -14.86 -9.07 -13.61
C HIS A 570 -14.89 -9.35 -12.12
N ARG A 571 -13.87 -8.93 -11.38
CA ARG A 571 -13.77 -9.12 -9.94
C ARG A 571 -14.73 -8.19 -9.20
N VAL A 572 -14.77 -6.90 -9.51
CA VAL A 572 -15.77 -5.96 -8.97
C VAL A 572 -17.18 -6.42 -9.31
N TYR A 573 -17.38 -6.93 -10.50
CA TYR A 573 -18.63 -7.51 -10.95
C TYR A 573 -19.02 -8.75 -10.13
N SER A 574 -18.10 -9.69 -9.92
CA SER A 574 -18.36 -10.92 -9.15
C SER A 574 -18.42 -10.69 -7.64
N GLU A 575 -17.61 -9.80 -7.09
CA GLU A 575 -17.53 -9.53 -5.65
C GLU A 575 -18.66 -8.65 -5.14
N HIS A 576 -19.09 -7.64 -5.89
CA HIS A 576 -20.29 -6.86 -5.58
C HIS A 576 -21.59 -7.69 -5.70
N TRP A 577 -21.55 -8.83 -6.40
CA TRP A 577 -22.67 -9.72 -6.62
C TRP A 577 -22.66 -10.95 -5.73
N ASN A 578 -21.55 -11.26 -5.07
CA ASN A 578 -21.49 -12.37 -4.15
C ASN A 578 -22.09 -11.96 -2.79
N PRO A 579 -23.30 -12.44 -2.42
CA PRO A 579 -23.90 -12.15 -1.11
C PRO A 579 -23.08 -12.71 0.07
N GLN A 580 -22.01 -13.47 -0.18
CA GLN A 580 -21.09 -14.00 0.82
C GLN A 580 -19.79 -13.17 0.93
N TRP A 581 -19.66 -12.07 0.16
CA TRP A 581 -18.52 -11.18 0.32
C TRP A 581 -18.59 -10.45 1.66
N HIS A 582 -17.55 -10.60 2.44
CA HIS A 582 -17.39 -9.91 3.72
C HIS A 582 -16.28 -8.86 3.60
N PRO A 583 -16.37 -7.72 4.28
CA PRO A 583 -15.30 -6.71 4.34
C PRO A 583 -13.92 -7.28 4.71
N GLY A 584 -13.84 -8.44 5.38
CA GLY A 584 -12.61 -9.17 5.65
C GLY A 584 -11.98 -9.87 4.44
N ASP A 585 -12.68 -9.96 3.30
CA ASP A 585 -12.08 -10.52 2.09
C ASP A 585 -11.13 -9.52 1.40
N ALA A 586 -11.26 -8.22 1.69
CA ALA A 586 -10.25 -7.21 1.32
C ALA A 586 -8.87 -7.49 1.97
N GLU A 587 -8.83 -8.24 3.08
CA GLU A 587 -7.58 -8.69 3.72
C GLU A 587 -6.79 -9.71 2.87
N ARG A 588 -7.41 -10.35 1.88
CA ARG A 588 -6.73 -11.28 0.95
C ARG A 588 -5.93 -10.56 -0.12
N PHE A 589 -6.18 -9.27 -0.33
CA PHE A 589 -5.42 -8.45 -1.24
C PHE A 589 -4.28 -7.75 -0.50
N HIS A 590 -3.27 -8.52 -0.09
CA HIS A 590 -1.96 -7.97 0.23
C HIS A 590 -1.40 -7.31 -1.03
N TYR A 591 -1.90 -6.13 -1.34
CA TYR A 591 -1.26 -5.32 -2.36
C TYR A 591 0.07 -4.85 -1.80
N ASN A 592 1.12 -5.30 -2.42
CA ASN A 592 2.48 -4.96 -2.05
C ASN A 592 2.69 -3.46 -2.30
N ALA A 593 2.61 -2.65 -1.24
CA ALA A 593 2.90 -1.22 -1.31
C ALA A 593 4.36 -0.93 -1.69
N ASN A 594 5.20 -1.95 -1.65
CA ASN A 594 6.59 -1.90 -2.06
C ASN A 594 6.74 -2.36 -3.51
N ILE A 595 6.64 -1.42 -4.47
CA ILE A 595 6.76 -1.73 -5.91
C ILE A 595 8.14 -2.29 -6.30
N TYR A 596 9.16 -2.09 -5.48
CA TYR A 596 10.48 -2.67 -5.74
C TYR A 596 10.47 -4.20 -5.73
N ASN A 597 9.48 -4.83 -5.08
CA ASN A 597 9.28 -6.29 -5.12
C ASN A 597 8.86 -6.82 -6.51
N ARG A 598 8.52 -5.94 -7.46
CA ARG A 598 8.27 -6.29 -8.86
C ARG A 598 9.56 -6.62 -9.63
N TRP A 599 10.71 -6.18 -9.12
CA TRP A 599 12.00 -6.57 -9.68
C TRP A 599 12.32 -8.01 -9.28
N GLN A 600 12.61 -8.85 -10.27
CA GLN A 600 12.85 -10.29 -10.06
C GLN A 600 14.22 -10.57 -9.42
N GLY A 601 14.29 -11.63 -8.62
CA GLY A 601 15.54 -12.16 -8.07
C GLY A 601 16.22 -11.23 -7.06
N ASN A 602 17.55 -11.13 -7.12
CA ASN A 602 18.38 -10.33 -6.23
C ASN A 602 18.60 -8.88 -6.72
N ALA A 603 17.88 -8.46 -7.74
CA ALA A 603 18.04 -7.14 -8.39
C ALA A 603 17.82 -5.99 -7.42
N VAL A 604 16.90 -6.15 -6.50
CA VAL A 604 16.75 -5.27 -5.35
C VAL A 604 17.35 -6.00 -4.16
N VAL A 605 18.38 -5.42 -3.59
CA VAL A 605 18.86 -5.85 -2.28
C VAL A 605 17.80 -5.38 -1.28
N ALA A 606 16.68 -6.13 -1.21
CA ALA A 606 15.83 -6.08 -0.05
C ALA A 606 16.73 -6.49 1.11
N ARG A 607 17.33 -5.52 1.77
CA ARG A 607 17.88 -5.77 3.09
C ARG A 607 16.66 -6.10 3.92
N GLU A 608 16.43 -7.40 4.15
CA GLU A 608 15.54 -7.80 5.22
C GLU A 608 15.89 -6.92 6.40
N VAL A 609 14.95 -6.08 6.81
CA VAL A 609 15.14 -5.22 7.98
C VAL A 609 15.07 -6.15 9.20
N ARG A 610 16.14 -6.93 9.37
CA ARG A 610 16.28 -7.80 10.53
C ARG A 610 16.72 -6.95 11.73
N PRO A 611 16.21 -7.22 12.91
CA PRO A 611 16.76 -6.62 14.12
C PRO A 611 18.27 -6.88 14.14
N THR A 612 19.06 -5.81 14.03
CA THR A 612 20.50 -5.88 14.10
C THR A 612 20.97 -5.07 15.30
N GLY A 613 21.68 -5.69 16.18
CA GLY A 613 22.23 -5.12 17.39
C GLY A 613 22.25 -6.15 18.52
N ALA A 614 23.21 -6.06 19.39
CA ALA A 614 23.31 -6.87 20.60
C ALA A 614 22.43 -6.32 21.74
N ALA A 615 21.68 -5.23 21.47
CA ALA A 615 20.82 -4.62 22.47
C ALA A 615 19.65 -5.56 22.83
N SER A 616 19.39 -5.71 24.10
CA SER A 616 18.26 -6.47 24.64
C SER A 616 17.15 -5.53 25.12
N LEU A 617 15.94 -6.05 25.26
CA LEU A 617 14.87 -5.30 25.90
C LEU A 617 15.15 -5.15 27.39
N ALA A 618 14.93 -3.96 27.94
CA ALA A 618 14.96 -3.73 29.36
C ALA A 618 13.97 -4.66 30.09
N ARG A 619 14.36 -5.13 31.26
CA ARG A 619 13.56 -6.04 32.09
C ARG A 619 12.21 -5.42 32.44
N GLN A 620 11.18 -6.26 32.54
CA GLN A 620 9.85 -5.82 32.96
C GLN A 620 9.90 -5.16 34.34
N GLY A 621 9.44 -3.90 34.43
CA GLY A 621 9.46 -3.11 35.68
C GLY A 621 10.43 -1.91 35.64
N GLN A 622 11.27 -1.78 34.61
CA GLN A 622 12.10 -0.58 34.45
C GLN A 622 11.25 0.62 33.98
N PRO A 623 11.55 1.85 34.45
CA PRO A 623 10.88 3.05 33.96
C PRO A 623 11.01 3.20 32.45
N ARG A 624 9.87 3.43 31.75
CA ARG A 624 9.84 3.56 30.29
C ARG A 624 9.67 5.00 29.80
N ASP A 625 9.40 5.90 30.71
CA ASP A 625 8.89 7.23 30.41
C ASP A 625 9.93 8.35 30.63
N PHE A 626 11.16 8.12 30.12
CA PHE A 626 12.17 9.18 30.04
C PHE A 626 12.18 9.82 28.66
N TYR A 627 12.36 11.15 28.64
CA TYR A 627 12.32 11.99 27.46
C TYR A 627 13.48 12.96 27.44
N ALA A 628 14.05 13.16 26.26
CA ALA A 628 15.04 14.16 25.99
C ALA A 628 14.36 15.50 25.66
N GLY A 629 14.48 16.50 26.50
CA GLY A 629 13.99 17.84 26.24
C GLY A 629 14.80 18.53 25.14
N ARG A 630 14.15 19.40 24.34
CA ARG A 630 14.81 20.24 23.32
C ARG A 630 15.75 21.26 23.95
N ASN A 631 15.48 21.63 25.18
CA ASN A 631 16.30 22.53 25.98
C ASN A 631 17.50 21.85 26.65
N GLY A 632 17.78 20.59 26.34
CA GLY A 632 18.89 19.81 26.90
C GLY A 632 18.63 19.27 28.31
N GLN A 633 17.38 19.23 28.76
CA GLN A 633 17.00 18.68 30.07
C GLN A 633 16.37 17.31 29.98
N ILE A 634 16.58 16.48 30.99
CA ILE A 634 15.95 15.16 31.09
C ILE A 634 14.62 15.28 31.81
N TRP A 635 13.60 14.63 31.26
CA TRP A 635 12.27 14.58 31.81
C TRP A 635 11.82 13.13 32.04
N GLU A 636 11.07 12.95 33.11
CA GLU A 636 10.44 11.67 33.46
C GLU A 636 8.94 11.92 33.64
N HIS A 637 8.12 11.06 33.05
CA HIS A 637 6.68 11.05 33.32
C HIS A 637 6.38 9.95 34.34
N ARG A 638 5.78 10.33 35.48
CA ARG A 638 5.33 9.44 36.57
C ARG A 638 3.80 9.45 36.62
N GLN A 639 3.23 8.60 37.50
CA GLN A 639 1.76 8.51 37.67
C GLN A 639 1.11 9.85 38.07
N ASP A 640 1.82 10.67 38.81
CA ASP A 640 1.39 11.96 39.37
C ASP A 640 1.86 13.18 38.55
N GLY A 641 2.52 12.99 37.41
CA GLY A 641 2.88 14.05 36.51
C GLY A 641 4.33 14.03 36.00
N TRP A 642 4.77 15.17 35.50
CA TRP A 642 6.08 15.36 34.90
C TRP A 642 7.12 15.81 35.91
N TYR A 643 8.31 15.21 35.85
CA TYR A 643 9.46 15.54 36.65
C TYR A 643 10.64 15.93 35.76
N LYS A 644 11.36 16.93 36.16
CA LYS A 644 12.60 17.41 35.52
C LYS A 644 13.81 17.13 36.40
N GLN A 645 14.89 16.62 35.80
CA GLN A 645 16.16 16.51 36.52
C GLN A 645 16.90 17.85 36.54
N ASN A 646 17.31 18.28 37.72
CA ASN A 646 18.15 19.48 37.89
C ASN A 646 19.62 19.14 37.78
N SER A 647 20.48 20.18 37.72
CA SER A 647 21.93 20.06 37.64
C SER A 647 22.58 19.26 38.80
N ASN A 648 21.86 19.12 39.92
CA ASN A 648 22.32 18.34 41.06
C ASN A 648 21.87 16.87 41.03
N GLY A 649 21.25 16.43 39.94
CA GLY A 649 20.75 15.07 39.80
C GLY A 649 19.39 14.79 40.45
N ASN A 650 18.81 15.75 41.17
CA ASN A 650 17.53 15.60 41.85
C ASN A 650 16.36 15.81 40.89
N TRP A 651 15.25 15.09 41.14
CA TRP A 651 14.03 15.21 40.37
C TRP A 651 13.05 16.17 41.03
N THR A 652 12.54 17.12 40.26
CA THR A 652 11.57 18.12 40.71
C THR A 652 10.34 18.08 39.83
N GLN A 653 9.15 17.98 40.42
CA GLN A 653 7.90 18.06 39.69
C GLN A 653 7.79 19.43 39.00
N SER A 654 7.47 19.43 37.70
CA SER A 654 7.49 20.63 36.89
C SER A 654 6.52 20.50 35.72
N LYS A 655 5.98 21.63 35.26
CA LYS A 655 5.24 21.64 34.00
C LYS A 655 6.20 21.24 32.85
N PRO A 656 5.82 20.30 31.99
CA PRO A 656 6.66 19.88 30.86
C PRO A 656 6.88 21.02 29.89
N GLU A 657 7.99 20.98 29.17
CA GLU A 657 8.19 21.88 28.04
C GLU A 657 7.17 21.57 26.90
N PRO A 658 6.87 22.56 26.04
CA PRO A 658 5.98 22.34 24.93
C PRO A 658 6.39 21.13 24.08
N GLY A 659 5.43 20.30 23.71
CA GLY A 659 5.63 19.11 22.89
C GLY A 659 5.89 17.80 23.64
N LEU A 660 6.34 17.81 24.92
CA LEU A 660 6.60 16.56 25.66
C LEU A 660 5.35 15.71 25.90
N GLU A 661 4.22 16.36 26.20
CA GLU A 661 2.96 15.65 26.36
C GLU A 661 2.50 15.02 25.03
N SER A 662 2.67 15.73 23.93
CA SER A 662 2.40 15.19 22.59
C SER A 662 3.32 14.00 22.28
N GLN A 663 4.59 14.05 22.64
CA GLN A 663 5.52 12.94 22.46
C GLN A 663 5.20 11.73 23.35
N ARG A 664 4.64 11.93 24.54
CA ARG A 664 4.15 10.84 25.38
C ARG A 664 2.95 10.14 24.72
N GLN A 665 2.02 10.94 24.20
CA GLN A 665 0.85 10.42 23.46
C GLN A 665 1.29 9.67 22.21
N SER A 666 2.24 10.21 21.44
CA SER A 666 2.77 9.59 20.24
C SER A 666 3.45 8.24 20.51
N ARG A 667 4.22 8.12 21.62
CA ARG A 667 4.80 6.83 22.04
C ARG A 667 3.71 5.78 22.30
N SER A 668 2.66 6.15 23.03
CA SER A 668 1.54 5.25 23.30
C SER A 668 0.82 4.82 22.02
N LEU A 669 0.54 5.77 21.14
CA LEU A 669 -0.12 5.56 19.86
C LEU A 669 0.73 4.68 18.92
N GLY A 670 2.00 4.99 18.75
CA GLY A 670 2.92 4.22 17.93
C GLY A 670 3.12 2.80 18.44
N GLN A 671 3.14 2.61 19.77
CA GLN A 671 3.18 1.27 20.40
C GLN A 671 1.90 0.48 20.11
N SER A 672 0.73 1.10 20.24
CA SER A 672 -0.56 0.44 19.97
C SER A 672 -0.62 -0.04 18.52
N ARG A 673 -0.30 0.83 17.56
CA ARG A 673 -0.30 0.53 16.13
C ARG A 673 0.69 -0.55 15.75
N SER A 674 1.91 -0.48 16.25
CA SER A 674 2.93 -1.52 16.04
C SER A 674 2.45 -2.88 16.58
N ASN A 675 1.73 -2.91 17.71
CA ASN A 675 1.15 -4.12 18.26
C ASN A 675 -0.03 -4.64 17.42
N GLU A 676 -0.90 -3.75 16.97
CA GLU A 676 -2.06 -4.10 16.11
C GLU A 676 -1.57 -4.72 14.81
N PHE A 677 -0.58 -4.11 14.15
CA PHE A 677 0.02 -4.65 12.94
C PHE A 677 0.62 -6.05 13.14
N ARG A 678 1.36 -6.26 14.25
CA ARG A 678 1.92 -7.58 14.61
C ARG A 678 0.84 -8.63 14.83
N ASN A 679 -0.23 -8.26 15.53
CA ASN A 679 -1.33 -9.16 15.83
C ASN A 679 -2.09 -9.56 14.55
N LEU A 680 -2.19 -8.66 13.59
CA LEU A 680 -2.81 -8.95 12.30
C LEU A 680 -1.95 -9.94 11.49
N GLY A 681 -0.63 -9.72 11.40
CA GLY A 681 0.30 -10.63 10.74
C GLY A 681 0.26 -12.05 11.33
N SER A 682 0.10 -12.18 12.66
CA SER A 682 -0.05 -13.48 13.31
C SER A 682 -1.39 -14.17 13.03
N ARG A 683 -2.46 -13.42 12.79
CA ARG A 683 -3.77 -13.97 12.40
C ARG A 683 -3.79 -14.45 10.95
N ILE A 684 -3.04 -13.82 10.07
CA ILE A 684 -2.95 -14.17 8.66
C ILE A 684 -1.96 -15.33 8.43
N GLY A 685 -0.84 -15.39 9.15
CA GLY A 685 0.18 -16.45 9.08
C GLY A 685 -0.19 -17.74 9.84
N GLY A 686 -1.05 -17.68 10.82
CA GLY A 686 -1.62 -18.85 11.51
C GLY A 686 -2.84 -19.33 10.74
N GLY A 687 -2.71 -20.46 10.01
CA GLY A 687 -3.83 -21.05 9.29
C GLY A 687 -5.10 -21.06 10.14
N MET A 688 -6.19 -20.50 9.60
CA MET A 688 -7.49 -20.51 10.26
C MET A 688 -7.82 -21.92 10.74
N PRO A 689 -8.31 -22.11 11.98
CA PRO A 689 -8.91 -23.38 12.33
C PRO A 689 -10.06 -23.62 11.34
N ARG A 690 -9.96 -24.72 10.60
CA ARG A 690 -11.09 -25.21 9.79
C ARG A 690 -12.27 -25.34 10.73
N THR A 691 -13.18 -24.39 10.72
CA THR A 691 -14.50 -24.57 11.32
C THR A 691 -15.15 -25.71 10.55
N ALA A 692 -15.37 -26.81 11.25
CA ALA A 692 -16.10 -27.95 10.74
C ALA A 692 -17.46 -27.43 10.22
N SER A 693 -17.72 -27.64 8.95
CA SER A 693 -19.04 -27.45 8.38
C SER A 693 -20.04 -28.26 9.22
N PRO A 694 -21.18 -27.69 9.64
CA PRO A 694 -22.24 -28.48 10.24
C PRO A 694 -22.71 -29.46 9.17
N GLY A 695 -22.42 -30.74 9.37
CA GLY A 695 -22.94 -31.81 8.54
C GLY A 695 -24.48 -31.77 8.55
N PHE A 696 -25.06 -31.59 7.37
CA PHE A 696 -26.49 -31.87 7.16
C PHE A 696 -26.71 -33.36 7.40
N GLY A 697 -27.18 -33.66 8.61
CA GLY A 697 -27.70 -34.98 8.94
C GLY A 697 -28.97 -35.24 8.16
N ALA A 698 -28.89 -36.12 7.17
CA ALA A 698 -30.07 -36.71 6.54
C ALA A 698 -30.85 -37.53 7.57
N SER A 699 -31.97 -37.01 8.04
CA SER A 699 -32.93 -37.77 8.82
C SER A 699 -33.67 -38.76 7.92
N ARG A 700 -33.29 -40.02 7.99
CA ARG A 700 -34.09 -41.13 7.46
C ARG A 700 -35.40 -41.23 8.30
N GLY A 701 -36.50 -40.89 7.68
CA GLY A 701 -37.82 -41.18 8.21
C GLY A 701 -38.09 -42.68 8.28
N GLY A 702 -38.25 -43.19 9.50
CA GLY A 702 -38.79 -44.51 9.74
C GLY A 702 -40.31 -44.45 9.78
N ARG A 703 -40.95 -45.18 8.83
CA ARG A 703 -42.39 -45.54 8.92
C ARG A 703 -42.57 -46.50 10.11
N ARG A 704 -43.57 -46.25 10.97
CA ARG A 704 -44.44 -47.28 11.53
C ARG A 704 -45.80 -46.72 11.90
N ARG A 705 -46.81 -47.34 11.32
CA ARG A 705 -48.26 -47.50 11.61
C ARG A 705 -49.09 -46.23 11.79
#